data_bfe7fd250a096a7bb4f484ce8886d7e1
#
_entry.id   bfe7fd250a096a7bb4f484ce8886d7e1
#
_cell.length_a   1.000
_cell.length_b   1.000
_cell.length_c   1.000
_cell.angle_alpha   90.00
_cell.angle_beta   90.00
_cell.angle_gamma   90.00
#
_symmetry.space_group_name_H-M   'P 1'
#
loop_
_entity.id
_entity.type
_entity.pdbx_description
1 polymer ?
#
loop_
_entity_poly.entity_id
_entity_poly.type
_entity_poly.pdbx_seq_one_letter_code
_entity_poly.pdbx_strand_id
1 'polypeptide(L)'
;MAWAKLKGDRQLPLAHHCADVACVFRRLVERPVTRARIADAAGRASIKDVTLDRLAVLAFLHDFGKANHGFQARIDPKARLIGHLRQTRWLFRTPDATGAKLRNACGFDDLKGFRNDTAMEFIDAILAHHGKPVAAEDQPGDRDLWLPKNGVDPLNTLEDLGRVARTMFPKAFEEGGEIVPDTPAFIHAFAGLLNLADWIGSDERIFPVCDEGEKRFSMAWSRADDALGQIGALAASGWAGMATDAAAFAKAFGGRTPRPFQQVVAESTGLTVAVEAETGAGKTEAALWRFLHLAASGKVDGLYFALPTRVAARQLHARVEAMAKSVWPENPPLVVLATPGEVDGVQAGLLPSATSEKQVSLYDSDSDGGPASSIDALRLWATERPKRYLAAPIAVGTIDQALLSSIRTKHAHLRATGLLGKLLVIDEVHASDAYMTRLTLELLHRHHAIGGHALLLSATLGASARAALLTAPGTPALRGKQPPDLEQAIDLPYPCVSRAEEGCERLEAAGGSGRSKIVSVKLVHLLDDPAQIAALALEAARAGARVLVVRNTVNTAVEVFEHIRASVTVDDAMLFRVKGIATLHHGRFSREDRALMDRAVDMTLGKDAPRTHGIALVGTQTLEQSLDIDADFLITDLCPADVLLQRIGRLHRHERERPLGFEDARAVVLAPQGDLATYLDRPKHGLGLFRHKGTPQGGVYENLLAVEATRRLIVQQPIWKIPEMNRELVERTTHPAALEALLEELATSEPKWRAHDVDNFGLTLAHRGSAAAAGIDWTKPFSDLLSLPWSGDEERFATRIGLDSRVVEFDEAEAPIGPFGEQVRRITIPVRWTGEIDPAIEEPWRARMLDGDDGAFSFEAWGQRFYYDCRGLQKLAADEIIK
;
A
#
# COMPACT_ATOMS: atom_id res chain seq x y z
N MET A 1 8.20 -0.25 43.96
CA MET A 1 7.76 -1.12 42.86
C MET A 1 8.26 -0.49 41.56
N ALA A 2 8.79 -1.27 40.64
CA ALA A 2 9.26 -0.75 39.34
C ALA A 2 8.08 -0.30 38.48
N TRP A 3 8.21 0.80 37.78
CA TRP A 3 7.18 1.36 36.93
C TRP A 3 7.44 1.09 35.44
N ALA A 4 6.38 0.96 34.65
CA ALA A 4 6.42 0.87 33.20
C ALA A 4 6.15 2.21 32.52
N LYS A 5 5.17 2.98 33.05
CA LYS A 5 4.76 4.28 32.52
C LYS A 5 4.55 5.29 33.64
N LEU A 6 4.81 6.57 33.31
CA LEU A 6 4.61 7.72 34.19
C LEU A 6 3.68 8.72 33.48
N LYS A 7 2.71 9.28 34.22
CA LYS A 7 1.84 10.36 33.72
C LYS A 7 1.53 11.34 34.85
N GLY A 8 2.26 12.44 34.90
CA GLY A 8 2.23 13.32 36.07
C GLY A 8 2.64 12.54 37.31
N ASP A 9 1.82 12.58 38.36
CA ASP A 9 2.04 11.84 39.60
C ASP A 9 1.58 10.36 39.58
N ARG A 10 0.98 9.90 38.44
CA ARG A 10 0.50 8.53 38.31
C ARG A 10 1.59 7.63 37.78
N GLN A 11 1.67 6.43 38.33
CA GLN A 11 2.60 5.39 37.91
C GLN A 11 1.82 4.13 37.58
N LEU A 12 2.20 3.47 36.47
CA LEU A 12 1.75 2.13 36.12
C LEU A 12 2.85 1.15 36.51
N PRO A 13 2.63 0.23 37.44
CA PRO A 13 3.59 -0.81 37.80
C PRO A 13 3.97 -1.65 36.58
N LEU A 14 5.25 -2.08 36.49
CA LEU A 14 5.76 -2.85 35.38
C LEU A 14 4.98 -4.16 35.17
N ALA A 15 4.70 -4.90 36.24
CA ALA A 15 3.93 -6.14 36.19
C ALA A 15 2.50 -5.93 35.65
N HIS A 16 1.88 -4.79 35.93
CA HIS A 16 0.53 -4.47 35.44
C HIS A 16 0.55 -4.28 33.92
N HIS A 17 1.50 -3.48 33.40
CA HIS A 17 1.65 -3.30 31.95
C HIS A 17 1.95 -4.61 31.23
N CYS A 18 2.88 -5.40 31.76
CA CYS A 18 3.20 -6.72 31.22
C CYS A 18 1.97 -7.65 31.18
N ALA A 19 1.13 -7.62 32.22
CA ALA A 19 -0.11 -8.39 32.27
C ALA A 19 -1.14 -7.93 31.21
N ASP A 20 -1.32 -6.62 31.05
CA ASP A 20 -2.23 -6.05 30.07
C ASP A 20 -1.86 -6.52 28.64
N VAL A 21 -0.60 -6.36 28.27
CA VAL A 21 -0.08 -6.78 26.95
C VAL A 21 -0.19 -8.29 26.74
N ALA A 22 0.15 -9.09 27.75
CA ALA A 22 0.05 -10.55 27.67
C ALA A 22 -1.39 -11.05 27.50
N CYS A 23 -2.35 -10.44 28.18
CA CYS A 23 -3.77 -10.78 28.03
C CYS A 23 -4.29 -10.43 26.64
N VAL A 24 -3.96 -9.24 26.13
CA VAL A 24 -4.27 -8.85 24.74
C VAL A 24 -3.66 -9.82 23.75
N PHE A 25 -2.37 -10.13 23.89
CA PHE A 25 -1.68 -11.09 23.02
C PHE A 25 -2.38 -12.45 23.03
N ARG A 26 -2.68 -12.98 24.22
CA ARG A 26 -3.31 -14.30 24.39
C ARG A 26 -4.69 -14.36 23.73
N ARG A 27 -5.48 -13.27 23.83
CA ARG A 27 -6.77 -13.14 23.17
C ARG A 27 -6.65 -13.02 21.64
N LEU A 28 -5.64 -12.34 21.14
CA LEU A 28 -5.36 -12.24 19.70
C LEU A 28 -5.04 -13.61 19.09
N VAL A 29 -4.15 -14.38 19.74
CA VAL A 29 -3.67 -15.67 19.18
C VAL A 29 -4.68 -16.80 19.33
N GLU A 30 -5.66 -16.70 20.21
CA GLU A 30 -6.71 -17.71 20.35
C GLU A 30 -7.85 -17.57 19.33
N ARG A 31 -7.93 -16.42 18.61
CA ARG A 31 -8.93 -16.23 17.56
C ARG A 31 -8.78 -17.29 16.47
N PRO A 32 -9.89 -17.92 16.00
CA PRO A 32 -9.81 -19.07 15.09
C PRO A 32 -8.93 -18.83 13.86
N VAL A 33 -9.12 -17.71 13.16
CA VAL A 33 -8.33 -17.39 11.95
C VAL A 33 -6.87 -17.12 12.31
N THR A 34 -6.59 -16.32 13.34
CA THR A 34 -5.20 -16.05 13.78
C THR A 34 -4.50 -17.33 14.18
N ARG A 35 -5.18 -18.18 14.98
CA ARG A 35 -4.63 -19.48 15.43
C ARG A 35 -4.33 -20.41 14.24
N ALA A 36 -5.19 -20.45 13.22
CA ALA A 36 -4.93 -21.20 12.00
C ALA A 36 -3.70 -20.63 11.26
N ARG A 37 -3.58 -19.30 11.10
CA ARG A 37 -2.44 -18.69 10.42
C ARG A 37 -1.10 -18.95 11.11
N ILE A 38 -1.05 -18.87 12.45
CA ILE A 38 0.19 -19.21 13.17
C ILE A 38 0.49 -20.71 13.11
N ALA A 39 -0.53 -21.59 12.99
CA ALA A 39 -0.34 -23.01 12.76
C ALA A 39 0.26 -23.26 11.36
N ASP A 40 -0.27 -22.59 10.33
CA ASP A 40 0.28 -22.64 8.97
C ASP A 40 1.74 -22.14 8.94
N ALA A 41 2.01 -21.00 9.59
CA ALA A 41 3.36 -20.46 9.75
C ALA A 41 4.33 -21.43 10.43
N ALA A 42 3.82 -22.26 11.35
CA ALA A 42 4.56 -23.31 12.04
C ALA A 42 4.72 -24.60 11.23
N GLY A 43 4.06 -24.72 10.09
CA GLY A 43 3.95 -25.97 9.33
C GLY A 43 3.19 -27.06 10.09
N ARG A 44 2.18 -26.70 10.87
CA ARG A 44 1.41 -27.62 11.74
C ARG A 44 -0.09 -27.53 11.45
N ALA A 45 -0.81 -28.62 11.68
CA ALA A 45 -2.26 -28.65 11.53
C ALA A 45 -2.98 -27.79 12.60
N SER A 46 -2.39 -27.61 13.78
CA SER A 46 -2.96 -26.81 14.86
C SER A 46 -1.89 -26.43 15.89
N ILE A 47 -2.16 -25.42 16.69
CA ILE A 47 -1.36 -25.00 17.84
C ILE A 47 -2.15 -25.27 19.12
N LYS A 48 -1.53 -25.93 20.11
CA LYS A 48 -2.17 -26.24 21.40
C LYS A 48 -2.17 -25.03 22.34
N ASP A 49 -3.12 -25.00 23.30
CA ASP A 49 -3.22 -23.91 24.26
C ASP A 49 -1.96 -23.71 25.11
N VAL A 50 -1.27 -24.81 25.48
CA VAL A 50 -0.01 -24.72 26.21
C VAL A 50 1.06 -23.91 25.44
N THR A 51 1.11 -24.05 24.13
CA THR A 51 2.00 -23.23 23.29
C THR A 51 1.56 -21.78 23.29
N LEU A 52 0.24 -21.50 23.19
CA LEU A 52 -0.27 -20.12 23.28
C LEU A 52 0.04 -19.48 24.63
N ASP A 53 -0.04 -20.24 25.72
CA ASP A 53 0.31 -19.76 27.06
C ASP A 53 1.83 -19.49 27.18
N ARG A 54 2.68 -20.32 26.59
CA ARG A 54 4.14 -20.10 26.51
C ARG A 54 4.48 -18.81 25.75
N LEU A 55 3.81 -18.57 24.62
CA LEU A 55 3.96 -17.32 23.87
C LEU A 55 3.43 -16.11 24.63
N ALA A 56 2.34 -16.28 25.42
CA ALA A 56 1.80 -15.22 26.26
C ALA A 56 2.77 -14.83 27.39
N VAL A 57 3.52 -15.80 27.96
CA VAL A 57 4.60 -15.49 28.91
C VAL A 57 5.72 -14.72 28.22
N LEU A 58 6.10 -15.05 27.00
CA LEU A 58 7.08 -14.27 26.25
C LEU A 58 6.56 -12.83 26.00
N ALA A 59 5.27 -12.69 25.68
CA ALA A 59 4.63 -11.37 25.54
C ALA A 59 4.55 -10.63 26.89
N PHE A 60 4.33 -11.32 28.00
CA PHE A 60 4.42 -10.74 29.35
C PHE A 60 5.82 -10.17 29.63
N LEU A 61 6.86 -10.86 29.19
CA LEU A 61 8.23 -10.46 29.40
C LEU A 61 8.74 -9.42 28.39
N HIS A 62 7.92 -8.87 27.46
CA HIS A 62 8.40 -7.96 26.43
C HIS A 62 9.16 -6.75 26.97
N ASP A 63 8.72 -6.23 28.11
CA ASP A 63 9.22 -5.00 28.75
C ASP A 63 10.05 -5.25 30.03
N PHE A 64 10.43 -6.51 30.33
CA PHE A 64 11.16 -6.82 31.56
C PHE A 64 12.50 -6.06 31.69
N GLY A 65 13.04 -5.61 30.57
CA GLY A 65 14.20 -4.73 30.52
C GLY A 65 14.04 -3.41 31.25
N LYS A 66 12.80 -2.95 31.48
CA LYS A 66 12.53 -1.76 32.29
C LYS A 66 12.88 -1.94 33.78
N ALA A 67 13.12 -3.17 34.23
CA ALA A 67 13.60 -3.44 35.59
C ALA A 67 15.02 -2.89 35.87
N ASN A 68 15.83 -2.58 34.86
CA ASN A 68 17.15 -2.03 35.06
C ASN A 68 17.12 -0.68 35.79
N HIS A 69 18.07 -0.45 36.75
CA HIS A 69 18.04 0.76 37.57
C HIS A 69 18.22 2.06 36.77
N GLY A 70 18.86 2.00 35.61
CA GLY A 70 19.06 3.17 34.75
C GLY A 70 17.73 3.63 34.09
N PHE A 71 16.88 2.70 33.71
CA PHE A 71 15.53 3.02 33.23
C PHE A 71 14.67 3.57 34.40
N GLN A 72 14.69 2.93 35.54
CA GLN A 72 13.91 3.37 36.72
C GLN A 72 14.36 4.75 37.25
N ALA A 73 15.61 5.12 37.03
CA ALA A 73 16.12 6.43 37.41
C ALA A 73 15.54 7.60 36.62
N ARG A 74 14.84 7.34 35.50
CA ARG A 74 14.17 8.38 34.68
C ARG A 74 13.06 9.15 35.41
N ILE A 75 12.66 8.72 36.59
CA ILE A 75 11.76 9.49 37.46
C ILE A 75 12.39 10.83 37.88
N ASP A 76 13.72 10.92 37.93
CA ASP A 76 14.45 12.16 38.08
C ASP A 76 14.74 12.77 36.70
N PRO A 77 14.17 13.95 36.35
CA PRO A 77 14.38 14.61 35.04
C PRO A 77 15.86 14.91 34.74
N LYS A 78 16.75 14.91 35.77
CA LYS A 78 18.19 15.13 35.62
C LYS A 78 18.96 13.84 35.37
N ALA A 79 18.33 12.66 35.51
CA ALA A 79 19.00 11.41 35.27
C ALA A 79 19.35 11.21 33.80
N ARG A 80 20.48 10.55 33.55
CA ARG A 80 20.81 10.13 32.18
C ARG A 80 19.74 9.20 31.63
N LEU A 81 19.28 9.45 30.42
CA LEU A 81 18.31 8.58 29.75
C LEU A 81 18.97 7.26 29.37
N ILE A 82 18.57 6.18 30.01
CA ILE A 82 19.02 4.80 29.75
C ILE A 82 17.82 4.03 29.16
N GLY A 83 18.03 3.32 28.04
CA GLY A 83 17.03 2.47 27.43
C GLY A 83 16.77 1.17 28.20
N HIS A 84 15.90 0.32 27.65
CA HIS A 84 15.59 -0.99 28.21
C HIS A 84 15.83 -2.13 27.21
N LEU A 85 15.79 -1.89 25.91
CA LEU A 85 15.88 -2.96 24.90
C LEU A 85 17.31 -3.49 24.73
N ARG A 86 18.24 -2.65 24.32
CA ARG A 86 19.64 -3.02 24.12
C ARG A 86 20.26 -3.56 25.41
N GLN A 87 20.02 -2.89 26.54
CA GLN A 87 20.53 -3.25 27.85
C GLN A 87 20.06 -4.65 28.31
N THR A 88 18.88 -5.05 27.91
CA THR A 88 18.33 -6.38 28.20
C THR A 88 19.09 -7.50 27.51
N ARG A 89 19.63 -7.22 26.32
CA ARG A 89 20.35 -8.22 25.53
C ARG A 89 21.59 -8.76 26.27
N TRP A 90 22.22 -7.95 27.10
CA TRP A 90 23.36 -8.38 27.95
C TRP A 90 23.01 -9.60 28.80
N LEU A 91 21.78 -9.70 29.33
CA LEU A 91 21.34 -10.83 30.15
C LEU A 91 21.46 -12.20 29.45
N PHE A 92 21.43 -12.23 28.13
CA PHE A 92 21.41 -13.47 27.33
C PHE A 92 22.73 -13.78 26.64
N ARG A 93 23.62 -12.82 26.54
CA ARG A 93 24.87 -12.99 25.79
C ARG A 93 26.04 -13.49 26.60
N THR A 94 26.07 -13.18 27.87
CA THR A 94 27.22 -13.45 28.75
C THR A 94 26.89 -14.66 29.62
N PRO A 95 27.81 -15.64 29.73
CA PRO A 95 27.69 -16.71 30.72
C PRO A 95 28.03 -16.15 32.11
N ASP A 96 27.39 -15.09 32.55
CA ASP A 96 27.54 -14.45 33.86
C ASP A 96 26.52 -15.03 34.82
N ALA A 97 26.96 -15.44 35.99
CA ALA A 97 26.10 -15.94 37.06
C ALA A 97 25.03 -14.93 37.47
N THR A 98 25.30 -13.63 37.34
CA THR A 98 24.30 -12.54 37.59
C THR A 98 23.21 -12.59 36.54
N GLY A 99 23.55 -12.68 35.25
CA GLY A 99 22.54 -12.77 34.15
C GLY A 99 21.71 -14.03 34.30
N ALA A 100 22.28 -15.18 34.59
CA ALA A 100 21.52 -16.42 34.82
C ALA A 100 20.58 -16.29 36.01
N LYS A 101 21.00 -15.68 37.13
CA LYS A 101 20.14 -15.43 38.29
C LYS A 101 18.95 -14.55 37.94
N LEU A 102 19.12 -13.52 37.15
CA LEU A 102 18.08 -12.59 36.74
C LEU A 102 17.09 -13.23 35.75
N ARG A 103 17.56 -14.02 34.78
CA ARG A 103 16.69 -14.80 33.85
C ARG A 103 15.84 -15.80 34.61
N ASN A 104 16.43 -16.52 35.55
CA ASN A 104 15.71 -17.48 36.41
C ASN A 104 14.64 -16.77 37.25
N ALA A 105 14.98 -15.63 37.83
CA ALA A 105 14.06 -14.83 38.65
C ALA A 105 12.79 -14.45 37.88
N CYS A 106 12.89 -14.00 36.64
CA CYS A 106 11.72 -13.67 35.82
C CYS A 106 11.01 -14.90 35.22
N GLY A 107 11.52 -16.10 35.46
CA GLY A 107 10.94 -17.36 35.00
C GLY A 107 11.29 -17.74 33.58
N PHE A 108 12.24 -17.03 32.93
CA PHE A 108 12.63 -17.30 31.57
C PHE A 108 13.29 -18.68 31.41
N ASP A 109 14.24 -19.02 32.30
CA ASP A 109 14.94 -20.29 32.26
C ASP A 109 14.05 -21.49 32.66
N ASP A 110 12.91 -21.24 33.32
CA ASP A 110 11.91 -22.26 33.68
C ASP A 110 10.86 -22.49 32.60
N LEU A 111 10.78 -21.61 31.60
CA LEU A 111 9.78 -21.72 30.54
C LEU A 111 10.07 -22.97 29.67
N LYS A 112 9.06 -23.86 29.57
CA LYS A 112 9.23 -25.16 28.92
C LYS A 112 8.90 -25.11 27.42
N GLY A 113 9.41 -26.10 26.69
CA GLY A 113 9.05 -26.33 25.27
C GLY A 113 9.86 -25.51 24.26
N PHE A 114 10.85 -24.76 24.66
CA PHE A 114 11.77 -24.08 23.73
C PHE A 114 13.03 -24.92 23.48
N ARG A 115 13.55 -24.86 22.27
CA ARG A 115 14.87 -25.43 21.96
C ARG A 115 15.94 -24.41 22.31
N ASN A 116 17.05 -24.85 22.87
CA ASN A 116 18.13 -23.98 23.36
C ASN A 116 18.75 -23.12 22.23
N ASP A 117 18.81 -23.66 21.02
CA ASP A 117 19.42 -23.00 19.85
C ASP A 117 18.50 -21.95 19.22
N THR A 118 17.17 -22.04 19.42
CA THR A 118 16.18 -21.12 18.84
C THR A 118 15.52 -20.17 19.84
N ALA A 119 15.75 -20.38 21.15
CA ALA A 119 15.21 -19.49 22.19
C ALA A 119 15.64 -18.02 21.97
N MET A 120 16.86 -17.78 21.49
CA MET A 120 17.36 -16.44 21.19
C MET A 120 16.60 -15.73 20.08
N GLU A 121 16.05 -16.44 19.11
CA GLU A 121 15.22 -15.85 18.06
C GLU A 121 13.97 -15.16 18.64
N PHE A 122 13.34 -15.80 19.65
CA PHE A 122 12.20 -15.21 20.36
C PHE A 122 12.62 -14.00 21.21
N ILE A 123 13.82 -14.02 21.81
CA ILE A 123 14.34 -12.86 22.54
C ILE A 123 14.55 -11.69 21.59
N ASP A 124 15.17 -11.92 20.44
CA ASP A 124 15.37 -10.90 19.43
C ASP A 124 14.04 -10.33 18.92
N ALA A 125 13.03 -11.18 18.75
CA ALA A 125 11.66 -10.78 18.40
C ALA A 125 10.99 -9.94 19.50
N ILE A 126 11.15 -10.32 20.77
CA ILE A 126 10.66 -9.55 21.94
C ILE A 126 11.30 -8.17 21.96
N LEU A 127 12.64 -8.09 21.83
CA LEU A 127 13.36 -6.83 21.85
C LEU A 127 13.05 -5.91 20.66
N ALA A 128 12.38 -6.43 19.62
CA ALA A 128 11.95 -5.66 18.44
C ALA A 128 10.54 -5.06 18.57
N HIS A 129 9.87 -5.14 19.73
CA HIS A 129 8.47 -4.70 19.88
C HIS A 129 8.28 -3.18 19.63
N HIS A 130 9.31 -2.35 19.70
CA HIS A 130 9.28 -0.96 19.24
C HIS A 130 9.37 -0.79 17.71
N GLY A 131 9.18 -1.87 16.96
CA GLY A 131 8.97 -1.87 15.51
C GLY A 131 10.22 -2.07 14.66
N LYS A 132 11.40 -2.20 15.25
CA LYS A 132 12.64 -2.58 14.55
C LYS A 132 13.53 -3.45 15.43
N PRO A 133 14.31 -4.37 14.84
CA PRO A 133 15.29 -5.15 15.59
C PRO A 133 16.32 -4.26 16.28
N VAL A 134 16.82 -4.74 17.40
CA VAL A 134 17.83 -4.06 18.20
C VAL A 134 19.22 -4.62 17.88
N ALA A 135 20.15 -3.76 17.47
CA ALA A 135 21.50 -4.17 17.14
C ALA A 135 22.20 -4.93 18.29
N ALA A 136 23.10 -5.84 17.90
CA ALA A 136 23.70 -6.82 18.79
C ALA A 136 24.87 -6.32 19.64
N GLU A 137 25.15 -5.03 19.70
CA GLU A 137 26.31 -4.46 20.37
C GLU A 137 26.09 -4.22 21.87
N ASP A 138 26.97 -4.80 22.71
CA ASP A 138 27.01 -4.53 24.12
C ASP A 138 27.88 -3.29 24.36
N GLN A 139 27.56 -2.51 25.39
CA GLN A 139 28.36 -1.36 25.79
C GLN A 139 28.99 -1.57 27.19
N PRO A 140 30.19 -1.02 27.43
CA PRO A 140 30.74 -1.00 28.79
C PRO A 140 29.73 -0.41 29.77
N GLY A 141 29.53 -1.09 30.90
CA GLY A 141 28.62 -0.68 31.95
C GLY A 141 27.20 -1.25 31.85
N ASP A 142 26.83 -1.98 30.80
CA ASP A 142 25.50 -2.62 30.70
C ASP A 142 25.25 -3.57 31.90
N ARG A 143 26.26 -4.29 32.36
CA ARG A 143 26.18 -5.14 33.56
C ARG A 143 25.74 -4.39 34.80
N ASP A 144 26.35 -3.19 35.04
CA ASP A 144 26.12 -2.40 36.24
C ASP A 144 24.67 -1.91 36.36
N LEU A 145 23.96 -1.80 35.24
CA LEU A 145 22.56 -1.42 35.22
C LEU A 145 21.62 -2.47 35.87
N TRP A 146 22.13 -3.68 36.05
CA TRP A 146 21.40 -4.81 36.60
C TRP A 146 21.77 -5.10 38.05
N LEU A 147 22.66 -4.31 38.66
CA LEU A 147 23.03 -4.39 40.07
C LEU A 147 22.12 -3.44 40.90
N PRO A 148 21.85 -3.77 42.17
CA PRO A 148 21.07 -2.90 43.05
C PRO A 148 21.73 -1.51 43.18
N LYS A 149 20.97 -0.43 43.01
CA LYS A 149 21.44 0.93 43.11
C LYS A 149 20.32 1.89 43.45
N ASN A 150 20.57 2.86 44.31
CA ASN A 150 19.63 3.93 44.70
C ASN A 150 18.24 3.43 45.12
N GLY A 151 18.17 2.32 45.83
CA GLY A 151 16.93 1.71 46.30
C GLY A 151 16.15 0.92 45.21
N VAL A 152 16.68 0.82 44.00
CA VAL A 152 16.17 -0.05 42.96
C VAL A 152 16.95 -1.33 42.92
N ASP A 153 16.29 -2.47 43.07
CA ASP A 153 16.87 -3.81 42.92
C ASP A 153 16.19 -4.51 41.75
N PRO A 154 16.90 -4.67 40.60
CA PRO A 154 16.37 -5.37 39.45
C PRO A 154 15.96 -6.82 39.74
N LEU A 155 16.69 -7.52 40.64
CA LEU A 155 16.37 -8.90 41.00
C LEU A 155 14.98 -9.02 41.62
N ASN A 156 14.66 -8.20 42.64
CA ASN A 156 13.35 -8.22 43.30
C ASN A 156 12.21 -7.90 42.28
N THR A 157 12.47 -6.98 41.36
CA THR A 157 11.51 -6.66 40.30
C THR A 157 11.26 -7.86 39.38
N LEU A 158 12.32 -8.57 38.98
CA LEU A 158 12.20 -9.74 38.11
C LEU A 158 11.57 -10.96 38.81
N GLU A 159 11.83 -11.13 40.12
CA GLU A 159 11.17 -12.15 40.94
C GLU A 159 9.65 -11.89 41.02
N ASP A 160 9.25 -10.64 41.14
CA ASP A 160 7.82 -10.26 41.13
C ASP A 160 7.17 -10.53 39.77
N LEU A 161 7.83 -10.16 38.66
CA LEU A 161 7.38 -10.50 37.31
C LEU A 161 7.24 -12.01 37.12
N GLY A 162 8.24 -12.79 37.52
CA GLY A 162 8.21 -14.26 37.42
C GLY A 162 7.06 -14.89 38.23
N ARG A 163 6.79 -14.36 39.42
CA ARG A 163 5.67 -14.80 40.26
C ARG A 163 4.33 -14.53 39.55
N VAL A 164 4.15 -13.34 39.03
CA VAL A 164 2.93 -12.96 38.32
C VAL A 164 2.74 -13.80 37.06
N ALA A 165 3.78 -13.98 36.23
CA ALA A 165 3.72 -14.80 35.03
C ALA A 165 3.28 -16.24 35.31
N ARG A 166 3.82 -16.86 36.38
CA ARG A 166 3.44 -18.22 36.77
C ARG A 166 2.00 -18.29 37.30
N THR A 167 1.53 -17.23 37.94
CA THR A 167 0.14 -17.15 38.42
C THR A 167 -0.84 -17.01 37.28
N MET A 168 -0.53 -16.18 36.28
CA MET A 168 -1.43 -15.91 35.16
C MET A 168 -1.43 -17.03 34.10
N PHE A 169 -0.29 -17.67 33.87
CA PHE A 169 -0.07 -18.68 32.81
C PHE A 169 0.60 -19.96 33.36
N PRO A 170 0.00 -20.65 34.34
CA PRO A 170 0.64 -21.78 35.01
C PRO A 170 1.05 -22.90 34.04
N LYS A 171 0.24 -23.20 33.04
CA LYS A 171 0.50 -24.25 32.04
C LYS A 171 1.77 -24.00 31.22
N ALA A 172 2.22 -22.77 31.09
CA ALA A 172 3.44 -22.46 30.35
C ALA A 172 4.69 -23.05 30.98
N PHE A 173 4.67 -23.29 32.31
CA PHE A 173 5.78 -23.79 33.12
C PHE A 173 5.70 -25.29 33.43
N GLU A 174 4.61 -25.96 33.03
CA GLU A 174 4.45 -27.39 33.21
C GLU A 174 5.36 -28.20 32.28
N GLU A 175 5.89 -29.30 32.80
CA GLU A 175 6.67 -30.26 32.01
C GLU A 175 5.79 -30.92 30.93
N GLY A 176 6.36 -31.25 29.78
CA GLY A 176 5.65 -31.87 28.67
C GLY A 176 4.94 -30.89 27.75
N GLY A 177 3.95 -31.35 26.99
CA GLY A 177 3.31 -30.58 25.93
C GLY A 177 4.12 -30.57 24.61
N GLU A 178 3.65 -29.82 23.62
CA GLU A 178 4.35 -29.69 22.35
C GLU A 178 5.53 -28.72 22.45
N ILE A 179 6.57 -28.98 21.65
CA ILE A 179 7.68 -28.02 21.49
C ILE A 179 7.12 -26.81 20.74
N VAL A 180 7.46 -25.59 21.22
CA VAL A 180 7.10 -24.33 20.56
C VAL A 180 7.71 -24.32 19.14
N PRO A 181 6.94 -24.02 18.11
CA PRO A 181 7.48 -23.94 16.75
C PRO A 181 8.54 -22.87 16.64
N ASP A 182 9.56 -23.14 15.86
CA ASP A 182 10.74 -22.28 15.68
C ASP A 182 11.03 -21.97 14.20
N THR A 183 10.03 -22.14 13.33
CA THR A 183 10.17 -21.74 11.94
C THR A 183 10.29 -20.21 11.85
N PRO A 184 11.10 -19.67 10.93
CA PRO A 184 11.21 -18.22 10.76
C PRO A 184 9.87 -17.51 10.61
N ALA A 185 8.97 -18.03 9.76
CA ALA A 185 7.65 -17.47 9.54
C ALA A 185 6.82 -17.36 10.83
N PHE A 186 6.92 -18.35 11.72
CA PHE A 186 6.24 -18.35 13.01
C PHE A 186 6.80 -17.27 13.96
N ILE A 187 8.13 -17.15 14.03
CA ILE A 187 8.79 -16.16 14.89
C ILE A 187 8.50 -14.74 14.41
N HIS A 188 8.52 -14.50 13.08
CA HIS A 188 8.12 -13.23 12.51
C HIS A 188 6.63 -12.90 12.79
N ALA A 189 5.74 -13.89 12.72
CA ALA A 189 4.32 -13.70 13.07
C ALA A 189 4.16 -13.38 14.55
N PHE A 190 4.89 -14.06 15.43
CA PHE A 190 4.93 -13.77 16.87
C PHE A 190 5.37 -12.33 17.13
N ALA A 191 6.46 -11.86 16.50
CA ALA A 191 6.96 -10.50 16.65
C ALA A 191 5.89 -9.45 16.27
N GLY A 192 5.18 -9.66 15.18
CA GLY A 192 4.14 -8.76 14.74
C GLY A 192 2.90 -8.77 15.63
N LEU A 193 2.48 -9.94 16.13
CA LEU A 193 1.37 -10.08 17.09
C LEU A 193 1.70 -9.45 18.42
N LEU A 194 2.96 -9.57 18.89
CA LEU A 194 3.43 -8.89 20.09
C LEU A 194 3.40 -7.37 19.91
N ASN A 195 3.89 -6.85 18.78
CA ASN A 195 3.80 -5.42 18.47
C ASN A 195 2.35 -4.92 18.52
N LEU A 196 1.41 -5.66 17.95
CA LEU A 196 -0.01 -5.29 17.97
C LEU A 196 -0.56 -5.32 19.39
N ALA A 197 -0.21 -6.35 20.17
CA ALA A 197 -0.65 -6.50 21.55
C ALA A 197 -0.12 -5.37 22.45
N ASP A 198 1.15 -4.99 22.28
CA ASP A 198 1.75 -3.87 23.02
C ASP A 198 1.06 -2.53 22.68
N TRP A 199 0.79 -2.27 21.39
CA TRP A 199 0.09 -1.05 20.99
C TRP A 199 -1.34 -0.97 21.56
N ILE A 200 -2.06 -2.07 21.64
CA ILE A 200 -3.40 -2.13 22.23
C ILE A 200 -3.31 -2.05 23.76
N GLY A 201 -2.45 -2.86 24.39
CA GLY A 201 -2.27 -2.92 25.85
C GLY A 201 -1.61 -1.66 26.42
N SER A 202 -1.10 -0.78 25.55
CA SER A 202 -0.57 0.53 25.89
C SER A 202 -1.56 1.67 25.79
N ASP A 203 -2.79 1.43 25.27
CA ASP A 203 -3.79 2.47 25.12
C ASP A 203 -4.42 2.85 26.48
N GLU A 204 -4.16 4.08 26.93
CA GLU A 204 -4.57 4.56 28.25
C GLU A 204 -6.09 4.70 28.43
N ARG A 205 -6.85 4.73 27.33
CA ARG A 205 -8.32 4.76 27.36
C ARG A 205 -8.90 3.47 27.90
N ILE A 206 -8.21 2.34 27.67
CA ILE A 206 -8.61 1.00 28.06
C ILE A 206 -7.80 0.53 29.26
N PHE A 207 -6.49 0.78 29.25
CA PHE A 207 -5.54 0.35 30.27
C PHE A 207 -4.97 1.57 31.01
N PRO A 208 -5.69 2.13 31.98
CA PRO A 208 -5.32 3.40 32.62
C PRO A 208 -3.98 3.32 33.36
N VAL A 209 -3.23 4.43 33.35
CA VAL A 209 -1.97 4.57 34.06
C VAL A 209 -2.28 4.80 35.55
N CYS A 210 -2.39 3.71 36.31
CA CYS A 210 -2.58 3.71 37.75
C CYS A 210 -2.19 2.37 38.37
N ASP A 211 -1.90 2.36 39.66
CA ASP A 211 -1.71 1.14 40.42
C ASP A 211 -3.08 0.66 40.98
N GLU A 212 -3.49 -0.53 40.57
CA GLU A 212 -4.74 -1.17 40.99
C GLU A 212 -4.51 -2.40 41.87
N GLY A 213 -3.26 -2.65 42.26
CA GLY A 213 -2.86 -3.82 43.03
C GLY A 213 -3.16 -5.14 42.31
N GLU A 214 -3.34 -6.20 43.09
CA GLU A 214 -3.58 -7.56 42.55
C GLU A 214 -4.86 -7.67 41.68
N LYS A 215 -5.83 -6.75 41.84
CA LYS A 215 -7.05 -6.73 41.02
C LYS A 215 -6.76 -6.50 39.55
N ARG A 216 -5.66 -5.80 39.21
CA ARG A 216 -5.27 -5.54 37.80
C ARG A 216 -5.16 -6.82 37.00
N PHE A 217 -4.58 -7.88 37.56
CA PHE A 217 -4.31 -9.13 36.83
C PHE A 217 -5.60 -9.86 36.41
N SER A 218 -6.64 -9.82 37.24
CA SER A 218 -7.97 -10.36 36.87
C SER A 218 -8.70 -9.45 35.88
N MET A 219 -8.58 -8.12 36.04
CA MET A 219 -9.20 -7.12 35.14
C MET A 219 -8.53 -7.04 33.78
N ALA A 220 -7.26 -7.41 33.64
CA ALA A 220 -6.53 -7.37 32.36
C ALA A 220 -7.20 -8.26 31.30
N TRP A 221 -7.77 -9.40 31.68
CA TRP A 221 -8.51 -10.30 30.78
C TRP A 221 -9.79 -9.65 30.22
N SER A 222 -10.63 -9.11 31.09
CA SER A 222 -11.86 -8.44 30.64
C SER A 222 -11.57 -7.18 29.82
N ARG A 223 -10.56 -6.41 30.21
CA ARG A 223 -10.09 -5.26 29.42
C ARG A 223 -9.55 -5.65 28.06
N ALA A 224 -8.85 -6.78 27.94
CA ALA A 224 -8.40 -7.30 26.65
C ALA A 224 -9.59 -7.67 25.74
N ASP A 225 -10.62 -8.32 26.30
CA ASP A 225 -11.86 -8.63 25.57
C ASP A 225 -12.58 -7.33 25.12
N ASP A 226 -12.72 -6.36 26.01
CA ASP A 226 -13.31 -5.06 25.73
C ASP A 226 -12.53 -4.29 24.67
N ALA A 227 -11.19 -4.28 24.79
CA ALA A 227 -10.30 -3.63 23.82
C ALA A 227 -10.49 -4.19 22.42
N LEU A 228 -10.40 -5.51 22.27
CA LEU A 228 -10.55 -6.19 20.98
C LEU A 228 -11.96 -6.03 20.41
N GLY A 229 -12.98 -5.99 21.26
CA GLY A 229 -14.35 -5.69 20.84
C GLY A 229 -14.50 -4.27 20.32
N GLN A 230 -13.97 -3.29 21.05
CA GLN A 230 -14.11 -1.86 20.72
C GLN A 230 -13.31 -1.45 19.49
N ILE A 231 -12.10 -1.97 19.29
CA ILE A 231 -11.30 -1.72 18.07
C ILE A 231 -11.84 -2.49 16.85
N GLY A 232 -12.89 -3.29 17.01
CA GLY A 232 -13.51 -4.09 15.95
C GLY A 232 -12.75 -5.36 15.59
N ALA A 233 -11.72 -5.75 16.33
CA ALA A 233 -10.97 -6.97 16.05
C ALA A 233 -11.82 -8.24 16.27
N LEU A 234 -12.90 -8.18 17.06
CA LEU A 234 -13.87 -9.26 17.27
C LEU A 234 -15.08 -9.17 16.32
N ALA A 235 -15.15 -8.20 15.40
CA ALA A 235 -16.30 -8.03 14.50
C ALA A 235 -16.61 -9.29 13.67
N ALA A 236 -15.58 -10.05 13.32
CA ALA A 236 -15.70 -11.27 12.51
C ALA A 236 -16.30 -12.47 13.29
N SER A 237 -16.48 -12.41 14.59
CA SER A 237 -17.00 -13.55 15.36
C SER A 237 -18.42 -13.98 14.94
N GLY A 238 -19.20 -13.08 14.35
CA GLY A 238 -20.54 -13.34 13.81
C GLY A 238 -20.61 -13.58 12.30
N TRP A 239 -19.45 -13.63 11.59
CA TRP A 239 -19.48 -13.79 10.13
C TRP A 239 -19.53 -15.25 9.68
N ALA A 240 -18.98 -16.16 10.47
CA ALA A 240 -19.02 -17.59 10.16
C ALA A 240 -20.47 -18.10 10.10
N GLY A 241 -20.80 -18.84 9.03
CA GLY A 241 -22.15 -19.40 8.81
C GLY A 241 -23.16 -18.43 8.25
N MET A 242 -22.80 -17.16 7.91
CA MET A 242 -23.72 -16.25 7.25
C MET A 242 -24.10 -16.77 5.85
N ALA A 243 -25.31 -16.40 5.38
CA ALA A 243 -25.77 -16.83 4.07
C ALA A 243 -24.93 -16.24 2.94
N THR A 244 -24.70 -17.06 1.90
CA THR A 244 -23.95 -16.70 0.68
C THR A 244 -24.73 -17.11 -0.57
N ASP A 245 -26.06 -16.97 -0.53
CA ASP A 245 -26.97 -17.24 -1.63
C ASP A 245 -27.29 -15.98 -2.45
N ALA A 246 -28.12 -16.11 -3.44
CA ALA A 246 -28.53 -15.00 -4.30
C ALA A 246 -29.25 -13.88 -3.54
N ALA A 247 -29.95 -14.18 -2.45
CA ALA A 247 -30.63 -13.19 -1.63
C ALA A 247 -29.61 -12.38 -0.80
N ALA A 248 -28.58 -13.03 -0.25
CA ALA A 248 -27.47 -12.37 0.43
C ALA A 248 -26.68 -11.48 -0.54
N PHE A 249 -26.46 -11.91 -1.79
CA PHE A 249 -25.85 -11.08 -2.82
C PHE A 249 -26.69 -9.83 -3.12
N ALA A 250 -27.99 -10.02 -3.33
CA ALA A 250 -28.92 -8.90 -3.58
C ALA A 250 -28.91 -7.89 -2.42
N LYS A 251 -28.90 -8.38 -1.18
CA LYS A 251 -28.76 -7.54 0.02
C LYS A 251 -27.46 -6.75 0.00
N ALA A 252 -26.32 -7.40 -0.28
CA ALA A 252 -25.01 -6.76 -0.28
C ALA A 252 -24.83 -5.71 -1.38
N PHE A 253 -25.49 -5.91 -2.55
CA PHE A 253 -25.24 -5.14 -3.77
C PHE A 253 -26.48 -4.46 -4.35
N GLY A 254 -27.39 -3.98 -3.50
CA GLY A 254 -28.50 -3.12 -3.91
C GLY A 254 -29.53 -3.79 -4.83
N GLY A 255 -29.95 -5.01 -4.49
CA GLY A 255 -30.99 -5.74 -5.22
C GLY A 255 -30.52 -6.44 -6.51
N ARG A 256 -29.22 -6.44 -6.79
CA ARG A 256 -28.66 -7.09 -8.00
C ARG A 256 -28.60 -8.61 -7.81
N THR A 257 -28.62 -9.33 -8.94
CA THR A 257 -28.34 -10.77 -8.97
C THR A 257 -26.87 -11.03 -9.31
N PRO A 258 -26.23 -12.06 -8.71
CA PRO A 258 -24.85 -12.39 -9.03
C PRO A 258 -24.75 -12.86 -10.49
N ARG A 259 -23.76 -12.36 -11.19
CA ARG A 259 -23.37 -12.89 -12.49
C ARG A 259 -22.66 -14.23 -12.31
N PRO A 260 -22.75 -15.19 -13.26
CA PRO A 260 -22.05 -16.47 -13.12
C PRO A 260 -20.55 -16.33 -12.82
N PHE A 261 -19.83 -15.40 -13.47
CA PHE A 261 -18.42 -15.25 -13.17
C PHE A 261 -18.16 -14.77 -11.74
N GLN A 262 -19.04 -13.94 -11.15
CA GLN A 262 -18.92 -13.49 -9.76
C GLN A 262 -19.08 -14.67 -8.79
N GLN A 263 -19.92 -15.62 -9.14
CA GLN A 263 -20.08 -16.85 -8.37
C GLN A 263 -18.84 -17.74 -8.51
N VAL A 264 -18.33 -17.93 -9.73
CA VAL A 264 -17.08 -18.70 -9.96
C VAL A 264 -15.91 -18.12 -9.15
N VAL A 265 -15.74 -16.79 -9.17
CA VAL A 265 -14.66 -16.13 -8.38
C VAL A 265 -14.87 -16.32 -6.89
N ALA A 266 -16.10 -16.21 -6.39
CA ALA A 266 -16.42 -16.35 -4.97
C ALA A 266 -16.15 -17.77 -4.46
N GLU A 267 -16.51 -18.77 -5.24
CA GLU A 267 -16.39 -20.20 -4.91
C GLU A 267 -15.02 -20.80 -5.27
N SER A 268 -14.18 -20.05 -6.01
CA SER A 268 -12.85 -20.54 -6.40
C SER A 268 -12.05 -21.05 -5.23
N THR A 269 -11.47 -22.23 -5.41
CA THR A 269 -10.52 -22.81 -4.47
C THR A 269 -9.13 -22.15 -4.59
N GLY A 270 -8.21 -22.51 -3.72
CA GLY A 270 -6.84 -21.96 -3.73
C GLY A 270 -6.67 -20.71 -2.87
N LEU A 271 -5.44 -20.51 -2.42
CA LEU A 271 -5.05 -19.38 -1.58
C LEU A 271 -4.86 -18.10 -2.41
N THR A 272 -4.20 -18.24 -3.57
CA THR A 272 -4.00 -17.11 -4.50
C THR A 272 -4.77 -17.36 -5.79
N VAL A 273 -5.66 -16.43 -6.13
CA VAL A 273 -6.51 -16.48 -7.32
C VAL A 273 -6.30 -15.21 -8.14
N ALA A 274 -6.09 -15.33 -9.45
CA ALA A 274 -6.03 -14.20 -10.37
C ALA A 274 -7.27 -14.20 -11.27
N VAL A 275 -7.88 -13.03 -11.42
CA VAL A 275 -9.07 -12.80 -12.24
C VAL A 275 -8.72 -11.82 -13.35
N GLU A 276 -8.87 -12.26 -14.57
CA GLU A 276 -8.68 -11.45 -15.77
C GLU A 276 -10.04 -11.22 -16.43
N ALA A 277 -10.49 -9.98 -16.40
CA ALA A 277 -11.74 -9.58 -17.04
C ALA A 277 -11.69 -8.08 -17.38
N GLU A 278 -12.41 -7.68 -18.40
CA GLU A 278 -12.46 -6.29 -18.85
C GLU A 278 -12.96 -5.33 -17.78
N THR A 279 -12.66 -4.05 -17.97
CA THR A 279 -13.16 -2.98 -17.11
C THR A 279 -14.70 -2.91 -17.23
N GLY A 280 -15.39 -2.87 -16.09
CA GLY A 280 -16.88 -2.86 -16.06
C GLY A 280 -17.52 -4.25 -15.96
N ALA A 281 -16.74 -5.35 -16.04
CA ALA A 281 -17.28 -6.69 -15.85
C ALA A 281 -17.88 -6.95 -14.45
N GLY A 282 -17.54 -6.12 -13.46
CA GLY A 282 -17.99 -6.29 -12.06
C GLY A 282 -16.97 -7.05 -11.21
N LYS A 283 -15.67 -6.91 -11.51
CA LYS A 283 -14.57 -7.48 -10.73
C LYS A 283 -14.62 -7.11 -9.25
N THR A 284 -15.00 -5.86 -8.96
CA THR A 284 -15.09 -5.36 -7.58
C THR A 284 -16.15 -6.11 -6.78
N GLU A 285 -17.35 -6.28 -7.34
CA GLU A 285 -18.42 -7.06 -6.72
C GLU A 285 -18.02 -8.53 -6.57
N ALA A 286 -17.33 -9.11 -7.55
CA ALA A 286 -16.78 -10.46 -7.46
C ALA A 286 -15.79 -10.62 -6.28
N ALA A 287 -14.91 -9.63 -6.10
CA ALA A 287 -13.94 -9.62 -5.01
C ALA A 287 -14.61 -9.50 -3.64
N LEU A 288 -15.58 -8.59 -3.51
CA LEU A 288 -16.33 -8.42 -2.27
C LEU A 288 -17.21 -9.65 -1.98
N TRP A 289 -17.78 -10.28 -3.01
CA TRP A 289 -18.54 -11.51 -2.86
C TRP A 289 -17.66 -12.68 -2.43
N ARG A 290 -16.45 -12.81 -2.97
CA ARG A 290 -15.45 -13.76 -2.48
C ARG A 290 -15.09 -13.51 -1.03
N PHE A 291 -14.91 -12.27 -0.63
CA PHE A 291 -14.67 -11.92 0.79
C PHE A 291 -15.80 -12.46 1.67
N LEU A 292 -17.07 -12.22 1.31
CA LEU A 292 -18.22 -12.70 2.08
C LEU A 292 -18.26 -14.24 2.17
N HIS A 293 -17.94 -14.95 1.08
CA HIS A 293 -17.84 -16.42 1.07
C HIS A 293 -16.74 -16.96 1.97
N LEU A 294 -15.55 -16.36 1.92
CA LEU A 294 -14.43 -16.76 2.77
C LEU A 294 -14.69 -16.44 4.25
N ALA A 295 -15.33 -15.31 4.53
CA ALA A 295 -15.72 -14.92 5.87
C ALA A 295 -16.81 -15.87 6.43
N ALA A 296 -17.82 -16.20 5.63
CA ALA A 296 -18.86 -17.16 5.98
C ALA A 296 -18.32 -18.56 6.30
N SER A 297 -17.25 -18.96 5.60
CA SER A 297 -16.56 -20.22 5.83
C SER A 297 -15.50 -20.18 6.94
N GLY A 298 -15.35 -19.02 7.62
CA GLY A 298 -14.37 -18.84 8.70
C GLY A 298 -12.90 -18.86 8.25
N LYS A 299 -12.65 -18.68 6.95
CA LYS A 299 -11.29 -18.69 6.39
C LYS A 299 -10.58 -17.35 6.49
N VAL A 300 -11.35 -16.26 6.59
CA VAL A 300 -10.82 -14.92 6.80
C VAL A 300 -11.65 -14.18 7.85
N ASP A 301 -11.05 -13.24 8.55
CA ASP A 301 -11.68 -12.39 9.55
C ASP A 301 -11.56 -10.89 9.23
N GLY A 302 -11.20 -10.58 7.97
CA GLY A 302 -11.11 -9.22 7.48
C GLY A 302 -10.82 -9.12 5.99
N LEU A 303 -10.77 -7.88 5.50
CA LEU A 303 -10.49 -7.53 4.12
C LEU A 303 -9.47 -6.40 4.05
N TYR A 304 -8.47 -6.53 3.18
CA TYR A 304 -7.71 -5.40 2.67
C TYR A 304 -7.85 -5.31 1.16
N PHE A 305 -8.44 -4.22 0.67
CA PHE A 305 -8.60 -3.97 -0.75
C PHE A 305 -7.55 -2.93 -1.19
N ALA A 306 -6.52 -3.39 -1.88
CA ALA A 306 -5.39 -2.59 -2.34
C ALA A 306 -5.62 -2.10 -3.77
N LEU A 307 -5.52 -0.77 -3.97
CA LEU A 307 -5.71 -0.11 -5.25
C LEU A 307 -4.44 0.65 -5.67
N PRO A 308 -4.27 0.90 -6.98
CA PRO A 308 -3.08 1.60 -7.46
C PRO A 308 -3.04 3.09 -7.09
N THR A 309 -4.21 3.71 -6.85
CA THR A 309 -4.30 5.15 -6.59
C THR A 309 -5.19 5.47 -5.38
N ARG A 310 -4.91 6.62 -4.74
CA ARG A 310 -5.72 7.13 -3.61
C ARG A 310 -7.16 7.46 -4.02
N VAL A 311 -7.35 7.95 -5.24
CA VAL A 311 -8.68 8.29 -5.78
C VAL A 311 -9.55 7.05 -5.88
N ALA A 312 -9.02 5.97 -6.48
CA ALA A 312 -9.71 4.69 -6.53
C ALA A 312 -10.04 4.16 -5.12
N ALA A 313 -9.09 4.28 -4.20
CA ALA A 313 -9.30 3.84 -2.82
C ALA A 313 -10.46 4.59 -2.16
N ARG A 314 -10.55 5.91 -2.35
CA ARG A 314 -11.64 6.74 -1.80
C ARG A 314 -13.00 6.39 -2.41
N GLN A 315 -13.08 6.24 -3.73
CA GLN A 315 -14.33 5.86 -4.41
C GLN A 315 -14.79 4.45 -4.00
N LEU A 316 -13.86 3.51 -3.90
CA LEU A 316 -14.19 2.16 -3.46
C LEU A 316 -14.56 2.10 -1.98
N HIS A 317 -13.93 2.90 -1.13
CA HIS A 317 -14.23 2.95 0.31
C HIS A 317 -15.71 3.20 0.56
N ALA A 318 -16.32 4.21 -0.08
CA ALA A 318 -17.75 4.51 0.07
C ALA A 318 -18.64 3.32 -0.35
N ARG A 319 -18.27 2.59 -1.40
CA ARG A 319 -19.00 1.40 -1.86
C ARG A 319 -18.89 0.23 -0.89
N VAL A 320 -17.71 0.01 -0.32
CA VAL A 320 -17.45 -1.04 0.68
C VAL A 320 -18.16 -0.72 2.00
N GLU A 321 -18.16 0.55 2.40
CA GLU A 321 -18.91 1.01 3.57
C GLU A 321 -20.42 0.81 3.41
N ALA A 322 -20.98 1.14 2.23
CA ALA A 322 -22.39 0.89 1.94
C ALA A 322 -22.72 -0.61 1.97
N MET A 323 -21.88 -1.46 1.38
CA MET A 323 -22.01 -2.92 1.48
C MET A 323 -21.98 -3.39 2.94
N ALA A 324 -21.03 -2.93 3.73
CA ALA A 324 -20.89 -3.33 5.13
C ALA A 324 -22.15 -2.95 5.94
N LYS A 325 -22.67 -1.74 5.79
CA LYS A 325 -23.91 -1.29 6.41
C LYS A 325 -25.12 -2.13 5.97
N SER A 326 -25.16 -2.57 4.72
CA SER A 326 -26.23 -3.40 4.20
C SER A 326 -26.16 -4.84 4.70
N VAL A 327 -24.98 -5.45 4.73
CA VAL A 327 -24.78 -6.83 5.18
C VAL A 327 -24.97 -6.95 6.71
N TRP A 328 -24.43 -6.01 7.50
CA TRP A 328 -24.45 -5.99 8.96
C TRP A 328 -25.15 -4.73 9.51
N PRO A 329 -26.48 -4.59 9.34
CA PRO A 329 -27.17 -3.33 9.65
C PRO A 329 -27.15 -2.96 11.13
N GLU A 330 -27.11 -3.93 12.05
CA GLU A 330 -27.13 -3.68 13.50
C GLU A 330 -25.75 -3.29 14.05
N ASN A 331 -24.69 -3.90 13.51
CA ASN A 331 -23.32 -3.63 13.95
C ASN A 331 -22.36 -3.70 12.75
N PRO A 332 -22.35 -2.70 11.88
CA PRO A 332 -21.47 -2.69 10.72
C PRO A 332 -20.01 -2.63 11.18
N PRO A 333 -19.14 -3.47 10.61
CA PRO A 333 -17.71 -3.38 10.87
C PRO A 333 -17.16 -2.05 10.38
N LEU A 334 -16.15 -1.52 11.08
CA LEU A 334 -15.44 -0.32 10.67
C LEU A 334 -14.75 -0.58 9.33
N VAL A 335 -15.00 0.30 8.36
CA VAL A 335 -14.31 0.34 7.07
C VAL A 335 -13.35 1.54 7.11
N VAL A 336 -12.05 1.28 7.00
CA VAL A 336 -11.01 2.32 7.07
C VAL A 336 -10.47 2.64 5.69
N LEU A 337 -10.34 3.94 5.40
CA LEU A 337 -9.59 4.44 4.24
C LEU A 337 -8.10 4.50 4.60
N ALA A 338 -7.34 3.52 4.10
CA ALA A 338 -5.91 3.37 4.37
C ALA A 338 -5.05 4.19 3.38
N THR A 339 -5.20 5.52 3.45
CA THR A 339 -4.41 6.48 2.65
C THR A 339 -3.81 7.52 3.59
N PRO A 340 -2.47 7.62 3.71
CA PRO A 340 -1.83 8.54 4.66
C PRO A 340 -2.28 9.99 4.45
N GLY A 341 -2.60 10.66 5.57
CA GLY A 341 -2.99 12.07 5.58
C GLY A 341 -4.42 12.35 5.08
N GLU A 342 -5.27 11.34 4.88
CA GLU A 342 -6.69 11.48 4.63
C GLU A 342 -7.50 11.02 5.85
N VAL A 343 -8.25 11.96 6.42
CA VAL A 343 -9.30 11.65 7.38
C VAL A 343 -10.61 11.97 6.68
N ASP A 344 -11.50 10.99 6.52
CA ASP A 344 -12.82 11.24 5.94
C ASP A 344 -13.56 12.31 6.74
N GLY A 345 -14.33 13.18 6.06
CA GLY A 345 -15.04 14.28 6.70
C GLY A 345 -15.97 13.86 7.84
N VAL A 346 -16.48 12.62 7.81
CA VAL A 346 -17.26 12.02 8.92
C VAL A 346 -16.36 11.66 10.09
N GLN A 347 -15.13 11.25 9.85
CA GLN A 347 -14.13 10.92 10.88
C GLN A 347 -13.47 12.18 11.44
N ALA A 348 -13.31 13.24 10.64
CA ALA A 348 -12.74 14.51 11.08
C ALA A 348 -13.58 15.21 12.16
N GLY A 349 -14.90 15.03 12.16
CA GLY A 349 -15.78 15.56 13.19
C GLY A 349 -15.74 14.80 14.53
N LEU A 350 -15.23 13.58 14.55
CA LEU A 350 -15.10 12.73 15.73
C LEU A 350 -13.70 12.75 16.36
N LEU A 351 -12.69 13.19 15.61
CA LEU A 351 -11.34 13.38 16.13
C LEU A 351 -11.24 14.76 16.78
N PRO A 352 -10.67 14.90 18.00
CA PRO A 352 -10.31 16.19 18.55
C PRO A 352 -9.38 16.89 17.54
N SER A 353 -9.62 18.18 17.27
CA SER A 353 -8.74 18.96 16.41
C SER A 353 -7.30 18.76 16.88
N ALA A 354 -6.46 18.24 16.00
CA ALA A 354 -5.04 18.09 16.27
C ALA A 354 -4.44 19.49 16.34
N THR A 355 -4.55 20.10 17.50
CA THR A 355 -3.72 21.25 17.85
C THR A 355 -2.30 20.75 17.94
N SER A 356 -1.47 21.23 17.04
CA SER A 356 -0.04 21.00 17.01
C SER A 356 0.60 21.60 18.26
N GLU A 357 0.70 20.83 19.31
CA GLU A 357 1.73 21.08 20.31
C GLU A 357 2.68 19.89 20.26
N LYS A 358 3.84 20.12 19.64
CA LYS A 358 5.04 19.33 19.86
C LYS A 358 5.44 19.45 21.33
N GLN A 359 4.78 18.72 22.22
CA GLN A 359 5.44 18.32 23.43
C GLN A 359 6.41 17.20 23.04
N VAL A 360 7.68 17.56 23.01
CA VAL A 360 8.77 16.58 22.98
C VAL A 360 8.60 15.70 24.22
N SER A 361 7.97 14.55 24.04
CA SER A 361 7.91 13.52 25.06
C SER A 361 9.32 13.01 25.24
N LEU A 362 9.92 13.30 26.39
CA LEU A 362 11.22 12.77 26.84
C LEU A 362 11.20 11.23 27.01
N TYR A 363 10.09 10.58 26.70
CA TYR A 363 9.89 9.15 26.82
C TYR A 363 9.56 8.60 25.43
N ASP A 364 10.30 7.59 25.04
CA ASP A 364 10.16 6.82 23.80
C ASP A 364 8.87 5.95 23.86
N SER A 365 7.75 6.57 24.19
CA SER A 365 6.44 5.95 24.19
C SER A 365 5.61 6.51 23.04
N ASP A 366 5.34 5.68 22.05
CA ASP A 366 4.35 5.93 20.99
C ASP A 366 2.90 6.07 21.54
N SER A 367 2.73 6.34 22.83
CA SER A 367 1.45 6.49 23.51
C SER A 367 1.07 7.95 23.65
N ASP A 368 0.51 8.55 22.59
CA ASP A 368 -0.25 9.78 22.69
C ASP A 368 -1.71 9.48 22.99
N GLY A 369 -2.05 9.39 24.27
CA GLY A 369 -3.41 9.41 24.75
C GLY A 369 -3.97 10.82 24.76
N GLY A 370 -4.62 11.27 23.70
CA GLY A 370 -5.49 12.45 23.74
C GLY A 370 -6.78 12.13 24.52
N PRO A 371 -7.40 13.10 25.22
CA PRO A 371 -8.62 12.84 25.99
C PRO A 371 -9.83 12.76 25.07
N ALA A 372 -10.26 11.56 24.70
CA ALA A 372 -11.58 11.32 24.14
C ALA A 372 -12.24 10.17 24.93
N SER A 373 -13.20 10.53 25.75
CA SER A 373 -13.88 9.61 26.66
C SER A 373 -15.19 9.07 26.06
N SER A 374 -15.18 8.55 24.82
CA SER A 374 -16.36 7.88 24.29
C SER A 374 -15.99 6.55 23.62
N ILE A 375 -16.89 5.58 23.70
CA ILE A 375 -16.79 4.27 23.04
C ILE A 375 -16.55 4.43 21.53
N ASP A 376 -17.07 5.50 20.91
CA ASP A 376 -16.87 5.79 19.49
C ASP A 376 -15.42 6.17 19.14
N ALA A 377 -14.68 6.77 20.10
CA ALA A 377 -13.28 7.11 19.87
C ALA A 377 -12.38 5.88 19.75
N LEU A 378 -12.69 4.78 20.42
CA LEU A 378 -11.92 3.53 20.32
C LEU A 378 -12.20 2.76 19.03
N ARG A 379 -13.41 2.88 18.46
CA ARG A 379 -13.71 2.35 17.13
C ARG A 379 -12.81 2.95 16.06
N LEU A 380 -12.37 4.19 16.26
CA LEU A 380 -11.48 4.89 15.34
C LEU A 380 -9.98 4.60 15.59
N TRP A 381 -9.64 3.74 16.55
CA TRP A 381 -8.26 3.40 16.91
C TRP A 381 -7.35 3.08 15.70
N ALA A 382 -7.87 2.34 14.73
CA ALA A 382 -7.14 1.99 13.52
C ALA A 382 -6.92 3.20 12.58
N THR A 383 -7.69 4.27 12.72
CA THR A 383 -7.59 5.46 11.85
C THR A 383 -6.64 6.53 12.41
N GLU A 384 -6.31 6.46 13.69
CA GLU A 384 -5.51 7.48 14.37
C GLU A 384 -4.08 7.60 13.84
N ARG A 385 -3.53 6.50 13.33
CA ARG A 385 -2.15 6.47 12.81
C ARG A 385 -2.06 5.58 11.57
N PRO A 386 -1.31 5.99 10.52
CA PRO A 386 -1.12 5.20 9.30
C PRO A 386 -0.65 3.76 9.54
N LYS A 387 0.15 3.55 10.59
CA LYS A 387 0.67 2.23 10.97
C LYS A 387 -0.42 1.26 11.42
N ARG A 388 -1.58 1.75 11.87
CA ARG A 388 -2.72 0.97 12.38
C ARG A 388 -3.78 0.66 11.34
N TYR A 389 -3.77 1.30 10.16
CA TYR A 389 -4.80 1.14 9.13
C TYR A 389 -5.10 -0.32 8.78
N LEU A 390 -4.05 -1.14 8.70
CA LEU A 390 -4.18 -2.56 8.38
C LEU A 390 -4.75 -3.39 9.54
N ALA A 391 -4.84 -2.87 10.75
CA ALA A 391 -5.45 -3.57 11.88
C ALA A 391 -6.99 -3.50 11.87
N ALA A 392 -7.61 -2.55 11.13
CA ALA A 392 -9.06 -2.48 10.97
C ALA A 392 -9.64 -3.77 10.36
N PRO A 393 -10.86 -4.21 10.74
CA PRO A 393 -11.46 -5.42 10.15
C PRO A 393 -11.61 -5.33 8.63
N ILE A 394 -12.02 -4.18 8.11
CA ILE A 394 -12.08 -3.92 6.67
C ILE A 394 -11.30 -2.63 6.39
N ALA A 395 -10.36 -2.69 5.47
CA ALA A 395 -9.64 -1.51 5.02
C ALA A 395 -9.55 -1.46 3.50
N VAL A 396 -9.69 -0.26 2.94
CA VAL A 396 -9.52 0.04 1.53
C VAL A 396 -8.40 1.08 1.41
N GLY A 397 -7.39 0.80 0.60
CA GLY A 397 -6.24 1.70 0.54
C GLY A 397 -5.37 1.49 -0.68
N THR A 398 -4.20 2.11 -0.69
CA THR A 398 -3.24 1.90 -1.78
C THR A 398 -2.39 0.64 -1.54
N ILE A 399 -1.91 0.06 -2.65
CA ILE A 399 -1.00 -1.10 -2.60
C ILE A 399 0.26 -0.79 -1.78
N ASP A 400 0.72 0.45 -1.79
CA ASP A 400 1.91 0.90 -1.04
C ASP A 400 1.80 0.57 0.45
N GLN A 401 0.60 0.73 1.06
CA GLN A 401 0.39 0.41 2.48
C GLN A 401 0.58 -1.07 2.78
N ALA A 402 0.19 -1.96 1.86
CA ALA A 402 0.45 -3.39 2.00
C ALA A 402 1.95 -3.71 1.78
N LEU A 403 2.59 -3.08 0.79
CA LEU A 403 4.01 -3.29 0.49
C LEU A 403 4.94 -2.85 1.62
N LEU A 404 4.58 -1.81 2.39
CA LEU A 404 5.31 -1.42 3.60
C LEU A 404 5.41 -2.54 4.66
N SER A 405 4.57 -3.56 4.59
CA SER A 405 4.68 -4.75 5.43
C SER A 405 5.80 -5.71 5.03
N SER A 406 6.35 -5.54 3.83
CA SER A 406 7.40 -6.41 3.27
C SER A 406 8.78 -5.74 3.22
N ILE A 407 8.88 -4.47 3.62
CA ILE A 407 10.10 -3.66 3.55
C ILE A 407 10.61 -3.40 4.97
N ARG A 408 11.93 -3.28 5.14
CA ARG A 408 12.57 -3.00 6.43
C ARG A 408 12.34 -1.56 6.91
N THR A 409 11.09 -1.26 7.20
CA THR A 409 10.65 0.00 7.82
C THR A 409 10.23 -0.25 9.26
N LYS A 410 10.26 0.80 10.08
CA LYS A 410 9.74 0.72 11.46
C LYS A 410 8.28 0.22 11.42
N HIS A 411 7.94 -0.77 12.24
CA HIS A 411 6.63 -1.42 12.35
C HIS A 411 6.17 -2.26 11.14
N ALA A 412 7.09 -2.73 10.29
CA ALA A 412 6.72 -3.64 9.20
C ALA A 412 6.03 -4.92 9.69
N HIS A 413 6.50 -5.51 10.80
CA HIS A 413 5.87 -6.68 11.42
C HIS A 413 4.45 -6.40 11.92
N LEU A 414 4.19 -5.22 12.50
CA LEU A 414 2.85 -4.78 12.88
C LEU A 414 1.90 -4.72 11.67
N ARG A 415 2.37 -4.13 10.56
CA ARG A 415 1.60 -4.10 9.31
C ARG A 415 1.34 -5.49 8.75
N ALA A 416 2.35 -6.36 8.79
CA ALA A 416 2.22 -7.75 8.36
C ALA A 416 1.12 -8.49 9.15
N THR A 417 1.10 -8.29 10.46
CA THR A 417 0.06 -8.85 11.34
C THR A 417 -1.32 -8.29 11.01
N GLY A 418 -1.42 -7.03 10.66
CA GLY A 418 -2.66 -6.42 10.20
C GLY A 418 -3.27 -7.10 8.96
N LEU A 419 -2.48 -7.81 8.17
CA LEU A 419 -2.92 -8.58 6.99
C LEU A 419 -3.15 -10.06 7.30
N LEU A 420 -2.75 -10.57 8.47
CA LEU A 420 -2.66 -12.00 8.78
C LEU A 420 -3.95 -12.78 8.51
N GLY A 421 -5.10 -12.28 8.95
CA GLY A 421 -6.40 -12.95 8.79
C GLY A 421 -7.25 -12.42 7.63
N LYS A 422 -6.72 -11.55 6.76
CA LYS A 422 -7.51 -10.86 5.75
C LYS A 422 -7.48 -11.55 4.39
N LEU A 423 -8.58 -11.38 3.64
CA LEU A 423 -8.48 -11.48 2.18
C LEU A 423 -7.72 -10.26 1.67
N LEU A 424 -6.56 -10.50 1.04
CA LEU A 424 -5.79 -9.46 0.34
C LEU A 424 -6.27 -9.37 -1.10
N VAL A 425 -6.98 -8.30 -1.46
CA VAL A 425 -7.34 -8.01 -2.85
C VAL A 425 -6.37 -6.99 -3.40
N ILE A 426 -5.77 -7.27 -4.55
CA ILE A 426 -4.90 -6.34 -5.29
C ILE A 426 -5.55 -6.06 -6.63
N ASP A 427 -6.02 -4.84 -6.82
CA ASP A 427 -6.63 -4.41 -8.08
C ASP A 427 -5.57 -3.81 -9.02
N GLU A 428 -5.78 -3.98 -10.32
CA GLU A 428 -4.88 -3.54 -11.39
C GLU A 428 -3.43 -4.00 -11.16
N VAL A 429 -3.25 -5.28 -10.80
CA VAL A 429 -1.94 -5.85 -10.41
C VAL A 429 -0.87 -5.71 -11.50
N HIS A 430 -1.27 -5.54 -12.77
CA HIS A 430 -0.38 -5.30 -13.90
C HIS A 430 0.26 -3.91 -13.91
N ALA A 431 -0.29 -2.94 -13.18
CA ALA A 431 0.19 -1.55 -13.17
C ALA A 431 1.47 -1.34 -12.33
N SER A 432 2.25 -2.40 -12.10
CA SER A 432 3.44 -2.41 -11.25
C SER A 432 4.73 -2.45 -12.08
N ASP A 433 5.70 -1.60 -11.75
CA ASP A 433 7.06 -1.70 -12.26
C ASP A 433 7.81 -2.93 -11.71
N ALA A 434 9.03 -3.19 -12.17
CA ALA A 434 9.81 -4.36 -11.78
C ALA A 434 10.13 -4.40 -10.27
N TYR A 435 10.29 -3.23 -9.63
CA TYR A 435 10.53 -3.09 -8.21
C TYR A 435 9.27 -3.44 -7.40
N MET A 436 8.14 -2.80 -7.72
CA MET A 436 6.85 -3.08 -7.08
C MET A 436 6.41 -4.53 -7.30
N THR A 437 6.60 -5.05 -8.51
CA THR A 437 6.30 -6.46 -8.82
C THR A 437 7.08 -7.39 -7.91
N ARG A 438 8.36 -7.13 -7.68
CA ARG A 438 9.18 -7.93 -6.76
C ARG A 438 8.66 -7.85 -5.32
N LEU A 439 8.35 -6.66 -4.81
CA LEU A 439 7.76 -6.50 -3.47
C LEU A 439 6.39 -7.17 -3.35
N THR A 440 5.57 -7.09 -4.40
CA THR A 440 4.26 -7.76 -4.44
C THR A 440 4.43 -9.28 -4.38
N LEU A 441 5.40 -9.85 -5.09
CA LEU A 441 5.72 -11.28 -5.00
C LEU A 441 6.13 -11.69 -3.58
N GLU A 442 6.99 -10.92 -2.92
CA GLU A 442 7.38 -11.19 -1.53
C GLU A 442 6.17 -11.13 -0.58
N LEU A 443 5.30 -10.12 -0.77
CA LEU A 443 4.06 -9.99 0.00
C LEU A 443 3.16 -11.22 -0.20
N LEU A 444 2.94 -11.65 -1.44
CA LEU A 444 2.11 -12.80 -1.78
C LEU A 444 2.70 -14.11 -1.28
N HIS A 445 4.01 -14.32 -1.43
CA HIS A 445 4.70 -15.52 -0.93
C HIS A 445 4.54 -15.65 0.59
N ARG A 446 4.80 -14.57 1.33
CA ARG A 446 4.59 -14.55 2.77
C ARG A 446 3.13 -14.84 3.13
N HIS A 447 2.19 -14.14 2.47
CA HIS A 447 0.76 -14.27 2.75
C HIS A 447 0.26 -15.69 2.48
N HIS A 448 0.73 -16.30 1.40
CA HIS A 448 0.44 -17.70 1.06
C HIS A 448 1.08 -18.68 2.05
N ALA A 449 2.34 -18.47 2.46
CA ALA A 449 3.07 -19.34 3.39
C ALA A 449 2.39 -19.48 4.77
N ILE A 450 1.63 -18.48 5.17
CA ILE A 450 0.81 -18.48 6.40
C ILE A 450 -0.67 -18.85 6.14
N GLY A 451 -0.99 -19.50 5.01
CA GLY A 451 -2.36 -19.88 4.66
C GLY A 451 -3.29 -18.71 4.31
N GLY A 452 -2.76 -17.52 4.05
CA GLY A 452 -3.52 -16.32 3.71
C GLY A 452 -4.15 -16.38 2.31
N HIS A 453 -5.32 -15.77 2.16
CA HIS A 453 -6.03 -15.71 0.88
C HIS A 453 -5.75 -14.41 0.15
N ALA A 454 -5.36 -14.49 -1.13
CA ALA A 454 -5.18 -13.34 -2.01
C ALA A 454 -6.05 -13.43 -3.27
N LEU A 455 -6.53 -12.29 -3.76
CA LEU A 455 -7.25 -12.15 -5.00
C LEU A 455 -6.63 -11.04 -5.84
N LEU A 456 -6.14 -11.38 -7.02
CA LEU A 456 -5.49 -10.47 -7.95
C LEU A 456 -6.45 -10.14 -9.07
N LEU A 457 -6.70 -8.85 -9.31
CA LEU A 457 -7.61 -8.38 -10.34
C LEU A 457 -6.81 -7.66 -11.43
N SER A 458 -7.13 -7.96 -12.68
CA SER A 458 -6.51 -7.30 -13.84
C SER A 458 -7.45 -7.29 -15.04
N ALA A 459 -7.28 -6.30 -15.92
CA ALA A 459 -7.90 -6.30 -17.24
C ALA A 459 -6.92 -6.80 -18.32
N THR A 460 -5.61 -6.70 -18.10
CA THR A 460 -4.55 -6.87 -19.12
C THR A 460 -3.32 -7.58 -18.56
N LEU A 461 -3.51 -8.73 -17.89
CA LEU A 461 -2.40 -9.48 -17.32
C LEU A 461 -1.80 -10.42 -18.39
N GLY A 462 -0.54 -10.22 -18.76
CA GLY A 462 0.18 -11.14 -19.66
C GLY A 462 0.56 -12.46 -18.97
N ALA A 463 0.79 -13.49 -19.78
CA ALA A 463 1.11 -14.85 -19.32
C ALA A 463 2.35 -14.91 -18.42
N SER A 464 3.39 -14.12 -18.73
CA SER A 464 4.61 -14.05 -17.91
C SER A 464 4.34 -13.46 -16.53
N ALA A 465 3.59 -12.36 -16.44
CA ALA A 465 3.23 -11.74 -15.18
C ALA A 465 2.32 -12.66 -14.36
N ARG A 466 1.33 -13.29 -15.00
CA ARG A 466 0.44 -14.27 -14.36
C ARG A 466 1.21 -15.45 -13.80
N ALA A 467 2.14 -16.04 -14.58
CA ALA A 467 2.96 -17.15 -14.12
C ALA A 467 3.81 -16.77 -12.91
N ALA A 468 4.39 -15.57 -12.91
CA ALA A 468 5.16 -15.05 -11.79
C ALA A 468 4.30 -14.86 -10.53
N LEU A 469 3.13 -14.22 -10.64
CA LEU A 469 2.23 -13.93 -9.52
C LEU A 469 1.59 -15.17 -8.90
N LEU A 470 1.39 -16.22 -9.69
CA LEU A 470 0.83 -17.51 -9.24
C LEU A 470 1.90 -18.54 -8.89
N THR A 471 3.17 -18.15 -8.81
CA THR A 471 4.25 -19.08 -8.42
C THR A 471 4.02 -19.60 -7.00
N ALA A 472 4.11 -20.93 -6.83
CA ALA A 472 3.91 -21.57 -5.54
C ALA A 472 4.99 -21.19 -4.53
N PRO A 473 4.69 -21.16 -3.22
CA PRO A 473 5.67 -20.92 -2.17
C PRO A 473 6.84 -21.91 -2.22
N GLY A 474 8.05 -21.45 -1.88
CA GLY A 474 9.27 -22.27 -1.90
C GLY A 474 9.91 -22.36 -3.29
N THR A 475 9.29 -21.89 -4.34
CA THR A 475 9.96 -21.70 -5.63
C THR A 475 10.84 -20.45 -5.53
N PRO A 476 12.16 -20.54 -5.85
CA PRO A 476 12.98 -19.34 -5.85
C PRO A 476 12.33 -18.26 -6.73
N ALA A 477 12.14 -17.07 -6.20
CA ALA A 477 11.44 -15.97 -6.87
C ALA A 477 12.10 -15.52 -8.20
N LEU A 478 13.32 -15.98 -8.46
CA LEU A 478 14.05 -15.81 -9.73
C LEU A 478 13.77 -16.90 -10.75
N ARG A 479 13.12 -17.99 -10.34
CA ARG A 479 12.74 -19.13 -11.20
C ARG A 479 11.22 -19.29 -11.18
N GLY A 480 10.48 -18.23 -11.52
CA GLY A 480 9.03 -18.31 -11.73
C GLY A 480 8.68 -19.43 -12.72
N LYS A 481 7.44 -19.94 -12.70
CA LYS A 481 6.95 -20.81 -13.76
C LYS A 481 7.22 -20.13 -15.11
N GLN A 482 7.82 -20.87 -16.04
CA GLN A 482 7.90 -20.40 -17.42
C GLN A 482 6.47 -20.12 -17.92
N PRO A 483 6.23 -19.00 -18.60
CA PRO A 483 4.95 -18.81 -19.27
C PRO A 483 4.75 -19.94 -20.30
N PRO A 484 3.50 -20.29 -20.66
CA PRO A 484 3.25 -21.13 -21.81
C PRO A 484 3.88 -20.49 -23.04
N ASP A 485 4.10 -21.26 -24.11
CA ASP A 485 4.54 -20.67 -25.37
C ASP A 485 3.54 -19.63 -25.90
N LEU A 486 3.96 -18.79 -26.85
CA LEU A 486 3.17 -17.64 -27.30
C LEU A 486 1.77 -18.05 -27.82
N GLU A 487 1.68 -19.09 -28.64
CA GLU A 487 0.40 -19.53 -29.22
C GLU A 487 -0.52 -20.07 -28.12
N GLN A 488 0.02 -20.88 -27.21
CA GLN A 488 -0.75 -21.34 -26.05
C GLN A 488 -1.20 -20.18 -25.14
N ALA A 489 -0.34 -19.17 -24.97
CA ALA A 489 -0.68 -17.98 -24.18
C ALA A 489 -1.82 -17.18 -24.81
N ILE A 490 -1.83 -17.04 -26.14
CA ILE A 490 -2.89 -16.36 -26.90
C ILE A 490 -4.22 -17.16 -26.81
N ASP A 491 -4.13 -18.49 -26.89
CA ASP A 491 -5.31 -19.40 -26.87
C ASP A 491 -5.93 -19.53 -25.47
N LEU A 492 -5.26 -19.06 -24.42
CA LEU A 492 -5.85 -19.06 -23.08
C LEU A 492 -7.15 -18.26 -23.04
N PRO A 493 -8.16 -18.76 -22.31
CA PRO A 493 -9.45 -18.09 -22.27
C PRO A 493 -9.37 -16.66 -21.70
N TYR A 494 -10.23 -15.80 -22.21
CA TYR A 494 -10.47 -14.47 -21.68
C TYR A 494 -11.97 -14.12 -21.81
N PRO A 495 -12.65 -13.64 -20.75
CA PRO A 495 -12.15 -13.51 -19.37
C PRO A 495 -11.87 -14.86 -18.71
N CYS A 496 -11.01 -14.87 -17.67
CA CYS A 496 -10.68 -16.11 -16.97
C CYS A 496 -10.37 -15.92 -15.48
N VAL A 497 -10.44 -17.03 -14.73
CA VAL A 497 -9.89 -17.17 -13.39
C VAL A 497 -8.73 -18.14 -13.44
N SER A 498 -7.61 -17.79 -12.82
CA SER A 498 -6.39 -18.62 -12.76
C SER A 498 -6.00 -18.90 -11.33
N ARG A 499 -5.53 -20.12 -11.07
CA ARG A 499 -5.06 -20.59 -9.76
C ARG A 499 -3.70 -21.25 -9.92
N ALA A 500 -2.88 -21.19 -8.87
CA ALA A 500 -1.52 -21.72 -8.92
C ALA A 500 -1.47 -23.20 -9.27
N GLU A 501 -2.43 -23.99 -8.80
CA GLU A 501 -2.43 -25.46 -8.88
C GLU A 501 -3.28 -26.01 -10.04
N GLU A 502 -4.32 -25.28 -10.47
CA GLU A 502 -5.37 -25.79 -11.36
C GLU A 502 -5.33 -25.18 -12.79
N GLY A 503 -4.44 -24.21 -13.03
CA GLY A 503 -4.33 -23.55 -14.33
C GLY A 503 -5.35 -22.43 -14.55
N CYS A 504 -5.80 -22.25 -15.78
CA CYS A 504 -6.70 -21.16 -16.21
C CYS A 504 -8.06 -21.71 -16.63
N GLU A 505 -9.11 -21.25 -15.96
CA GLU A 505 -10.49 -21.60 -16.24
C GLU A 505 -11.21 -20.41 -16.90
N ARG A 506 -11.96 -20.66 -17.97
CA ARG A 506 -12.75 -19.62 -18.63
C ARG A 506 -13.87 -19.13 -17.69
N LEU A 507 -13.97 -17.84 -17.52
CA LEU A 507 -15.16 -17.24 -16.94
C LEU A 507 -16.19 -17.08 -18.04
N GLU A 508 -17.35 -17.73 -17.91
CA GLU A 508 -18.44 -17.49 -18.83
C GLU A 508 -18.83 -16.01 -18.79
N ALA A 509 -18.86 -15.37 -19.95
CA ALA A 509 -19.37 -14.04 -20.11
C ALA A 509 -20.89 -14.11 -19.94
N ALA A 510 -21.34 -14.20 -18.70
CA ALA A 510 -22.77 -14.30 -18.45
C ALA A 510 -23.44 -12.96 -18.59
N GLY A 511 -24.30 -12.91 -19.53
CA GLY A 511 -25.41 -11.96 -19.55
C GLY A 511 -25.00 -10.50 -19.47
N GLY A 512 -24.38 -9.96 -20.50
CA GLY A 512 -24.65 -8.57 -20.86
C GLY A 512 -23.85 -7.48 -20.24
N SER A 513 -22.61 -7.72 -19.82
CA SER A 513 -21.74 -6.57 -19.51
C SER A 513 -20.40 -6.60 -20.24
N GLY A 514 -20.07 -7.70 -20.85
CA GLY A 514 -18.99 -7.76 -21.82
C GLY A 514 -19.46 -7.12 -23.12
N ARG A 515 -19.49 -5.78 -23.15
CA ARG A 515 -19.77 -5.11 -24.40
C ARG A 515 -18.58 -5.26 -25.30
N SER A 516 -18.76 -6.08 -26.32
CA SER A 516 -17.86 -6.00 -27.45
C SER A 516 -18.03 -4.62 -28.09
N LYS A 517 -16.94 -3.87 -28.17
CA LYS A 517 -16.85 -2.65 -28.95
C LYS A 517 -15.78 -2.81 -30.02
N ILE A 518 -16.08 -2.30 -31.19
CA ILE A 518 -15.13 -2.20 -32.28
C ILE A 518 -14.45 -0.84 -32.18
N VAL A 519 -13.13 -0.83 -32.07
CA VAL A 519 -12.33 0.40 -31.98
C VAL A 519 -11.45 0.51 -33.21
N SER A 520 -11.59 1.61 -33.95
CA SER A 520 -10.64 1.98 -34.99
C SER A 520 -9.45 2.66 -34.34
N VAL A 521 -8.27 2.07 -34.45
CA VAL A 521 -7.02 2.59 -33.88
C VAL A 521 -6.14 3.08 -35.02
N LYS A 522 -5.90 4.39 -35.07
CA LYS A 522 -5.13 5.03 -36.15
C LYS A 522 -3.82 5.58 -35.61
N LEU A 523 -2.69 5.15 -36.18
CA LEU A 523 -1.38 5.75 -35.91
C LEU A 523 -1.22 7.03 -36.72
N VAL A 524 -0.77 8.12 -36.08
CA VAL A 524 -0.45 9.40 -36.73
C VAL A 524 0.87 9.94 -36.20
N HIS A 525 1.67 10.56 -37.10
CA HIS A 525 3.01 11.05 -36.74
C HIS A 525 2.97 12.51 -36.29
N LEU A 526 2.31 12.77 -35.18
CA LEU A 526 2.11 14.11 -34.60
C LEU A 526 2.62 14.23 -33.16
N LEU A 527 3.40 13.28 -32.66
CA LEU A 527 3.83 13.24 -31.25
C LEU A 527 4.47 14.57 -30.80
N ASP A 528 5.29 15.16 -31.67
CA ASP A 528 6.07 16.38 -31.40
C ASP A 528 5.41 17.67 -31.92
N ASP A 529 4.14 17.61 -32.32
CA ASP A 529 3.39 18.77 -32.84
C ASP A 529 2.15 19.11 -31.97
N PRO A 530 2.35 19.82 -30.85
CA PRO A 530 1.25 20.15 -29.93
C PRO A 530 0.18 21.03 -30.57
N ALA A 531 0.51 21.85 -31.58
CA ALA A 531 -0.45 22.72 -32.27
C ALA A 531 -1.45 21.90 -33.11
N GLN A 532 -0.94 20.92 -33.89
CA GLN A 532 -1.83 20.04 -34.65
C GLN A 532 -2.65 19.09 -33.75
N ILE A 533 -2.08 18.62 -32.63
CA ILE A 533 -2.83 17.84 -31.64
C ILE A 533 -3.97 18.67 -31.06
N ALA A 534 -3.70 19.90 -30.69
CA ALA A 534 -4.71 20.84 -30.18
C ALA A 534 -5.80 21.13 -31.22
N ALA A 535 -5.44 21.34 -32.48
CA ALA A 535 -6.39 21.55 -33.56
C ALA A 535 -7.32 20.33 -33.75
N LEU A 536 -6.77 19.11 -33.74
CA LEU A 536 -7.53 17.86 -33.85
C LEU A 536 -8.51 17.70 -32.68
N ALA A 537 -8.06 18.00 -31.46
CA ALA A 537 -8.92 17.93 -30.27
C ALA A 537 -10.05 18.96 -30.30
N LEU A 538 -9.76 20.20 -30.73
CA LEU A 538 -10.76 21.27 -30.85
C LEU A 538 -11.77 21.02 -31.98
N GLU A 539 -11.34 20.48 -33.11
CA GLU A 539 -12.24 20.09 -34.21
C GLU A 539 -13.29 19.09 -33.73
N ALA A 540 -12.86 18.04 -33.03
CA ALA A 540 -13.76 17.05 -32.48
C ALA A 540 -14.66 17.62 -31.38
N ALA A 541 -14.13 18.50 -30.50
CA ALA A 541 -14.94 19.18 -29.47
C ALA A 541 -15.97 20.13 -30.10
N ARG A 542 -15.65 20.85 -31.18
CA ARG A 542 -16.64 21.69 -31.91
C ARG A 542 -17.76 20.85 -32.55
N ALA A 543 -17.45 19.63 -32.93
CA ALA A 543 -18.47 18.67 -33.39
C ALA A 543 -19.27 18.02 -32.26
N GLY A 544 -19.12 18.48 -31.03
CA GLY A 544 -19.85 18.04 -29.85
C GLY A 544 -19.23 16.90 -29.06
N ALA A 545 -18.05 16.40 -29.47
CA ALA A 545 -17.44 15.25 -28.82
C ALA A 545 -16.78 15.58 -27.48
N ARG A 546 -16.84 14.64 -26.53
CA ARG A 546 -16.00 14.59 -25.34
C ARG A 546 -14.65 13.98 -25.73
N VAL A 547 -13.66 14.84 -25.87
CA VAL A 547 -12.32 14.44 -26.33
C VAL A 547 -11.42 14.22 -25.12
N LEU A 548 -10.78 13.05 -25.06
CA LEU A 548 -9.76 12.73 -24.08
C LEU A 548 -8.39 12.73 -24.75
N VAL A 549 -7.51 13.64 -24.31
CA VAL A 549 -6.11 13.72 -24.77
C VAL A 549 -5.21 13.24 -23.66
N VAL A 550 -4.54 12.09 -23.86
CA VAL A 550 -3.60 11.51 -22.86
C VAL A 550 -2.18 11.57 -23.37
N ARG A 551 -1.38 12.43 -22.75
CA ARG A 551 0.05 12.56 -23.07
C ARG A 551 0.91 11.77 -22.09
N ASN A 552 2.08 11.31 -22.53
CA ASN A 552 3.00 10.53 -21.71
C ASN A 552 3.74 11.36 -20.65
N THR A 553 3.88 12.68 -20.86
CA THR A 553 4.54 13.56 -19.89
C THR A 553 3.71 14.79 -19.56
N VAL A 554 3.94 15.34 -18.37
CA VAL A 554 3.25 16.58 -17.95
C VAL A 554 3.62 17.75 -18.84
N ASN A 555 4.86 17.88 -19.24
CA ASN A 555 5.30 19.00 -20.09
C ASN A 555 4.57 19.01 -21.43
N THR A 556 4.53 17.84 -22.12
CA THR A 556 3.82 17.74 -23.40
C THR A 556 2.31 17.91 -23.26
N ALA A 557 1.74 17.54 -22.11
CA ALA A 557 0.33 17.80 -21.82
C ALA A 557 0.07 19.31 -21.65
N VAL A 558 0.94 20.01 -20.90
CA VAL A 558 0.88 21.49 -20.74
C VAL A 558 1.00 22.19 -22.09
N GLU A 559 1.93 21.78 -22.95
CA GLU A 559 2.09 22.35 -24.30
C GLU A 559 0.80 22.24 -25.12
N VAL A 560 0.18 21.07 -25.18
CA VAL A 560 -1.09 20.89 -25.89
C VAL A 560 -2.21 21.75 -25.28
N PHE A 561 -2.31 21.79 -23.95
CA PHE A 561 -3.28 22.59 -23.23
C PHE A 561 -3.12 24.09 -23.56
N GLU A 562 -1.90 24.62 -23.59
CA GLU A 562 -1.63 26.02 -23.94
C GLU A 562 -2.01 26.32 -25.40
N HIS A 563 -1.77 25.42 -26.36
CA HIS A 563 -2.23 25.58 -27.73
C HIS A 563 -3.76 25.57 -27.84
N ILE A 564 -4.45 24.70 -27.08
CA ILE A 564 -5.92 24.70 -27.02
C ILE A 564 -6.39 26.04 -26.45
N ARG A 565 -5.84 26.49 -25.32
CA ARG A 565 -6.20 27.74 -24.64
C ARG A 565 -6.00 28.97 -25.53
N ALA A 566 -4.90 29.01 -26.27
CA ALA A 566 -4.61 30.11 -27.20
C ALA A 566 -5.54 30.13 -28.43
N SER A 567 -6.17 29.00 -28.78
CA SER A 567 -7.00 28.83 -29.97
C SER A 567 -8.51 29.11 -29.74
N VAL A 568 -8.88 29.38 -28.50
CA VAL A 568 -10.28 29.62 -28.06
C VAL A 568 -10.34 30.85 -27.15
N THR A 569 -11.55 31.42 -26.95
CA THR A 569 -11.75 32.47 -25.95
C THR A 569 -11.65 31.89 -24.54
N VAL A 570 -11.29 32.73 -23.57
CA VAL A 570 -11.12 32.29 -22.17
C VAL A 570 -12.39 31.66 -21.61
N ASP A 571 -13.57 32.10 -22.03
CA ASP A 571 -14.87 31.61 -21.56
C ASP A 571 -15.43 30.46 -22.41
N ASP A 572 -14.67 29.93 -23.35
CA ASP A 572 -15.12 28.87 -24.23
C ASP A 572 -15.46 27.60 -23.45
N ALA A 573 -16.69 27.09 -23.66
CA ALA A 573 -17.20 25.91 -22.99
C ALA A 573 -16.47 24.60 -23.36
N MET A 574 -15.68 24.60 -24.42
CA MET A 574 -14.88 23.43 -24.83
C MET A 574 -13.65 23.18 -23.96
N LEU A 575 -13.24 24.14 -23.12
CA LEU A 575 -12.15 23.95 -22.18
C LEU A 575 -12.62 23.19 -20.94
N PHE A 576 -11.90 22.17 -20.54
CA PHE A 576 -12.09 21.55 -19.23
C PHE A 576 -11.82 22.56 -18.10
N ARG A 577 -12.71 22.60 -17.10
CA ARG A 577 -12.67 23.59 -16.03
C ARG A 577 -12.86 22.99 -14.65
N VAL A 578 -12.20 23.62 -13.68
CA VAL A 578 -12.43 23.40 -12.25
C VAL A 578 -12.84 24.72 -11.63
N LYS A 579 -14.03 24.79 -11.02
CA LYS A 579 -14.59 26.04 -10.45
C LYS A 579 -14.50 27.25 -11.41
N GLY A 580 -14.72 27.02 -12.70
CA GLY A 580 -14.67 28.05 -13.74
C GLY A 580 -13.26 28.35 -14.30
N ILE A 581 -12.21 27.83 -13.73
CA ILE A 581 -10.82 28.02 -14.19
C ILE A 581 -10.45 26.91 -15.18
N ALA A 582 -10.00 27.31 -16.38
CA ALA A 582 -9.53 26.35 -17.38
C ALA A 582 -8.23 25.70 -16.91
N THR A 583 -8.15 24.38 -17.05
CA THR A 583 -7.03 23.59 -16.55
C THR A 583 -6.88 22.26 -17.30
N LEU A 584 -5.84 21.50 -16.95
CA LEU A 584 -5.55 20.15 -17.44
C LEU A 584 -5.33 19.23 -16.23
N HIS A 585 -5.21 17.90 -16.47
CA HIS A 585 -5.19 16.92 -15.39
C HIS A 585 -3.89 16.12 -15.31
N HIS A 586 -3.09 16.32 -14.25
CA HIS A 586 -1.84 15.57 -14.04
C HIS A 586 -1.38 15.54 -12.57
N GLY A 587 -0.29 14.85 -12.27
CA GLY A 587 0.20 14.61 -10.91
C GLY A 587 0.92 15.77 -10.20
N ARG A 588 1.15 16.93 -10.86
CA ARG A 588 1.90 18.08 -10.29
C ARG A 588 0.98 19.12 -9.64
N PHE A 589 -0.19 18.75 -9.19
CA PHE A 589 -1.08 19.59 -8.39
C PHE A 589 -0.99 19.24 -6.92
N SER A 590 -1.31 20.19 -6.05
CA SER A 590 -1.50 19.95 -4.63
C SER A 590 -2.59 18.89 -4.43
N ARG A 591 -2.62 18.32 -3.25
CA ARG A 591 -3.62 17.33 -2.90
C ARG A 591 -5.04 17.88 -2.92
N GLU A 592 -5.20 19.09 -2.41
CA GLU A 592 -6.47 19.80 -2.31
C GLU A 592 -7.03 20.08 -3.69
N ASP A 593 -6.23 20.68 -4.56
CA ASP A 593 -6.60 20.99 -5.94
C ASP A 593 -6.87 19.72 -6.75
N ARG A 594 -6.08 18.67 -6.53
CA ARG A 594 -6.27 17.40 -7.20
C ARG A 594 -7.62 16.77 -6.89
N ALA A 595 -8.08 16.86 -5.64
CA ALA A 595 -9.40 16.34 -5.25
C ALA A 595 -10.55 17.08 -5.93
N LEU A 596 -10.39 18.38 -6.20
CA LEU A 596 -11.36 19.17 -6.98
C LEU A 596 -11.35 18.76 -8.45
N MET A 597 -10.17 18.56 -9.02
CA MET A 597 -9.99 18.15 -10.42
C MET A 597 -10.59 16.78 -10.70
N ASP A 598 -10.34 15.79 -9.83
CA ASP A 598 -10.90 14.46 -9.96
C ASP A 598 -12.43 14.50 -9.96
N ARG A 599 -13.04 15.29 -9.06
CA ARG A 599 -14.49 15.50 -9.03
C ARG A 599 -15.01 16.20 -10.29
N ALA A 600 -14.28 17.20 -10.79
CA ALA A 600 -14.65 17.91 -12.02
C ALA A 600 -14.60 16.97 -13.25
N VAL A 601 -13.64 16.06 -13.32
CA VAL A 601 -13.58 15.04 -14.37
C VAL A 601 -14.81 14.12 -14.31
N ASP A 602 -15.17 13.62 -13.13
CA ASP A 602 -16.37 12.78 -12.97
C ASP A 602 -17.65 13.54 -13.36
N MET A 603 -17.79 14.82 -12.99
CA MET A 603 -18.94 15.65 -13.36
C MET A 603 -18.99 15.99 -14.85
N THR A 604 -17.85 15.99 -15.54
CA THR A 604 -17.74 16.41 -16.94
C THR A 604 -17.75 15.24 -17.93
N LEU A 605 -17.01 14.15 -17.61
CA LEU A 605 -16.83 12.99 -18.48
C LEU A 605 -17.35 11.69 -17.86
N GLY A 606 -17.91 11.73 -16.66
CA GLY A 606 -18.42 10.55 -15.97
C GLY A 606 -19.71 10.00 -16.58
N LYS A 607 -20.18 8.88 -16.01
CA LYS A 607 -21.37 8.16 -16.46
C LYS A 607 -22.61 9.07 -16.51
N ASP A 608 -22.85 9.85 -15.48
CA ASP A 608 -24.04 10.68 -15.30
C ASP A 608 -23.82 12.15 -15.72
N ALA A 609 -22.67 12.44 -16.34
CA ALA A 609 -22.33 13.80 -16.76
C ALA A 609 -23.27 14.29 -17.88
N PRO A 610 -23.84 15.53 -17.76
CA PRO A 610 -24.66 16.12 -18.81
C PRO A 610 -23.79 16.41 -20.05
N ARG A 611 -24.35 16.11 -21.26
CA ARG A 611 -23.62 16.26 -22.53
C ARG A 611 -24.26 17.34 -23.39
N THR A 612 -24.10 18.57 -22.99
CA THR A 612 -24.68 19.74 -23.68
C THR A 612 -23.79 20.30 -24.77
N HIS A 613 -22.48 20.05 -24.71
CA HIS A 613 -21.45 20.57 -25.64
C HIS A 613 -20.23 19.67 -25.64
N GLY A 614 -19.39 19.80 -26.65
CA GLY A 614 -18.10 19.10 -26.69
C GLY A 614 -17.09 19.71 -25.72
N ILE A 615 -16.16 18.89 -25.22
CA ILE A 615 -15.10 19.32 -24.29
C ILE A 615 -13.82 18.58 -24.64
N ALA A 616 -12.69 19.29 -24.57
CA ALA A 616 -11.35 18.69 -24.62
C ALA A 616 -10.72 18.66 -23.22
N LEU A 617 -10.51 17.44 -22.70
CA LEU A 617 -9.75 17.21 -21.48
C LEU A 617 -8.37 16.71 -21.85
N VAL A 618 -7.34 17.47 -21.45
CA VAL A 618 -5.93 17.09 -21.61
C VAL A 618 -5.38 16.61 -20.28
N GLY A 619 -4.59 15.53 -20.30
CA GLY A 619 -3.91 15.08 -19.10
C GLY A 619 -2.85 14.01 -19.36
N THR A 620 -2.46 13.32 -18.30
CA THR A 620 -1.43 12.29 -18.34
C THR A 620 -1.99 10.95 -17.84
N GLN A 621 -1.12 10.02 -17.47
CA GLN A 621 -1.47 8.68 -16.94
C GLN A 621 -2.48 8.74 -15.77
N THR A 622 -2.64 9.88 -15.15
CA THR A 622 -3.62 10.10 -14.09
C THR A 622 -5.08 9.95 -14.56
N LEU A 623 -5.33 9.96 -15.87
CA LEU A 623 -6.62 9.73 -16.50
C LEU A 623 -6.84 8.26 -16.93
N GLU A 624 -5.79 7.42 -16.85
CA GLU A 624 -5.87 6.01 -17.25
C GLU A 624 -6.60 5.15 -16.21
N GLN A 625 -6.49 5.52 -14.95
CA GLN A 625 -6.96 4.70 -13.83
C GLN A 625 -7.90 5.50 -12.92
N SER A 626 -8.77 4.79 -12.22
CA SER A 626 -9.54 5.29 -11.08
C SER A 626 -10.73 6.21 -11.38
N LEU A 627 -10.82 6.84 -12.55
CA LEU A 627 -11.93 7.71 -12.92
C LEU A 627 -12.90 6.99 -13.85
N ASP A 628 -14.21 7.27 -13.70
CA ASP A 628 -15.25 6.70 -14.57
C ASP A 628 -15.46 7.53 -15.84
N ILE A 629 -14.36 7.75 -16.58
CA ILE A 629 -14.36 8.55 -17.81
C ILE A 629 -15.05 7.80 -18.96
N ASP A 630 -15.89 8.51 -19.70
CA ASP A 630 -16.55 8.05 -20.90
C ASP A 630 -16.40 9.07 -22.03
N ALA A 631 -15.30 8.98 -22.75
CA ALA A 631 -14.97 9.82 -23.89
C ALA A 631 -15.63 9.33 -25.19
N ASP A 632 -15.88 10.26 -26.12
CA ASP A 632 -16.36 9.97 -27.48
C ASP A 632 -15.19 9.79 -28.46
N PHE A 633 -14.04 10.42 -28.18
CA PHE A 633 -12.86 10.38 -28.99
C PHE A 633 -11.59 10.35 -28.11
N LEU A 634 -10.66 9.48 -28.44
CA LEU A 634 -9.38 9.35 -27.74
C LEU A 634 -8.23 9.79 -28.63
N ILE A 635 -7.40 10.71 -28.14
CA ILE A 635 -6.09 11.06 -28.70
C ILE A 635 -5.06 10.68 -27.65
N THR A 636 -4.06 9.88 -28.01
CA THR A 636 -3.11 9.39 -27.00
C THR A 636 -1.73 9.19 -27.60
N ASP A 637 -0.69 9.44 -26.79
CA ASP A 637 0.68 9.09 -27.17
C ASP A 637 0.85 7.58 -27.31
N LEU A 638 1.73 7.16 -28.19
CA LEU A 638 2.15 5.76 -28.32
C LEU A 638 2.71 5.24 -26.98
N CYS A 639 2.26 4.06 -26.59
CA CYS A 639 2.59 3.40 -25.33
C CYS A 639 2.50 1.87 -25.50
N PRO A 640 2.93 1.06 -24.54
CA PRO A 640 2.71 -0.38 -24.55
C PRO A 640 1.21 -0.74 -24.67
N ALA A 641 0.89 -1.88 -25.30
CA ALA A 641 -0.50 -2.22 -25.63
C ALA A 641 -1.38 -2.44 -24.42
N ASP A 642 -0.84 -2.95 -23.31
CA ASP A 642 -1.57 -3.11 -22.05
C ASP A 642 -2.01 -1.76 -21.47
N VAL A 643 -1.16 -0.73 -21.58
CA VAL A 643 -1.49 0.66 -21.21
C VAL A 643 -2.48 1.26 -22.21
N LEU A 644 -2.29 1.03 -23.50
CA LEU A 644 -3.21 1.51 -24.54
C LEU A 644 -4.61 0.95 -24.37
N LEU A 645 -4.73 -0.32 -24.00
CA LEU A 645 -6.02 -0.95 -23.70
C LEU A 645 -6.71 -0.29 -22.48
N GLN A 646 -5.97 0.15 -21.48
CA GLN A 646 -6.54 0.91 -20.35
C GLN A 646 -7.10 2.27 -20.80
N ARG A 647 -6.37 2.98 -21.68
CA ARG A 647 -6.81 4.25 -22.28
C ARG A 647 -8.04 4.04 -23.17
N ILE A 648 -8.05 3.01 -23.99
CA ILE A 648 -9.20 2.58 -24.79
C ILE A 648 -10.38 2.19 -23.89
N GLY A 649 -10.14 1.67 -22.71
CA GLY A 649 -11.16 1.42 -21.70
C GLY A 649 -11.93 2.67 -21.25
N ARG A 650 -11.44 3.88 -21.53
CA ARG A 650 -12.10 5.18 -21.28
C ARG A 650 -12.91 5.70 -22.48
N LEU A 651 -12.77 5.07 -23.63
CA LEU A 651 -13.46 5.40 -24.87
C LEU A 651 -14.74 4.57 -24.98
N HIS A 652 -15.89 5.19 -25.21
CA HIS A 652 -17.20 4.51 -25.34
C HIS A 652 -17.46 3.50 -24.20
N ARG A 653 -17.21 3.95 -22.96
CA ARG A 653 -17.30 3.08 -21.78
C ARG A 653 -18.73 2.75 -21.40
N HIS A 654 -19.65 3.70 -21.58
CA HIS A 654 -21.08 3.55 -21.29
C HIS A 654 -21.92 3.61 -22.55
N GLU A 655 -23.10 2.96 -22.52
CA GLU A 655 -24.06 3.01 -23.61
C GLU A 655 -24.81 4.32 -23.58
N ARG A 656 -24.72 5.05 -24.68
CA ARG A 656 -25.44 6.30 -24.88
C ARG A 656 -25.38 6.73 -26.32
N GLU A 657 -26.26 7.66 -26.68
CA GLU A 657 -26.15 8.39 -27.94
C GLU A 657 -24.85 9.19 -28.00
N ARG A 658 -24.19 9.19 -29.14
CA ARG A 658 -22.96 9.87 -29.41
C ARG A 658 -23.15 11.01 -30.39
N PRO A 659 -22.34 12.07 -30.37
CA PRO A 659 -22.36 13.12 -31.37
C PRO A 659 -22.17 12.55 -32.79
N LEU A 660 -22.78 13.23 -33.78
CA LEU A 660 -22.65 12.85 -35.19
C LEU A 660 -21.19 12.72 -35.61
N GLY A 661 -20.83 11.60 -36.20
CA GLY A 661 -19.47 11.26 -36.60
C GLY A 661 -18.60 10.66 -35.49
N PHE A 662 -19.16 10.43 -34.27
CA PHE A 662 -18.47 9.76 -33.14
C PHE A 662 -19.27 8.54 -32.63
N GLU A 663 -20.15 8.01 -33.45
CA GLU A 663 -20.96 6.81 -33.16
C GLU A 663 -20.07 5.56 -33.06
N ASP A 664 -18.99 5.53 -33.83
CA ASP A 664 -17.97 4.49 -33.80
C ASP A 664 -16.78 4.91 -32.88
N ALA A 665 -16.32 3.98 -32.08
CA ALA A 665 -15.19 4.22 -31.19
C ALA A 665 -13.88 4.40 -31.98
N ARG A 666 -13.22 5.54 -31.83
CA ARG A 666 -11.99 5.88 -32.54
C ARG A 666 -10.90 6.36 -31.61
N ALA A 667 -9.72 5.77 -31.74
CA ALA A 667 -8.52 6.18 -31.03
C ALA A 667 -7.43 6.61 -32.02
N VAL A 668 -6.89 7.81 -31.83
CA VAL A 668 -5.71 8.31 -32.54
C VAL A 668 -4.50 8.15 -31.64
N VAL A 669 -3.52 7.37 -32.12
CA VAL A 669 -2.27 7.11 -31.42
C VAL A 669 -1.18 7.96 -32.04
N LEU A 670 -0.60 8.85 -31.24
CA LEU A 670 0.43 9.81 -31.64
C LEU A 670 1.80 9.12 -31.59
N ALA A 671 2.44 8.98 -32.72
CA ALA A 671 3.80 8.46 -32.85
C ALA A 671 4.78 9.57 -33.26
N PRO A 672 6.09 9.42 -33.01
CA PRO A 672 7.08 10.33 -33.54
C PRO A 672 7.20 10.20 -35.06
N GLN A 673 7.75 11.22 -35.70
CA GLN A 673 8.14 11.11 -37.09
C GLN A 673 9.37 10.20 -37.23
N GLY A 674 9.31 9.20 -38.11
CA GLY A 674 10.40 8.25 -38.34
C GLY A 674 10.36 7.03 -37.41
N ASP A 675 11.49 6.34 -37.35
CA ASP A 675 11.68 5.09 -36.62
C ASP A 675 11.95 5.35 -35.12
N LEU A 676 11.47 4.48 -34.27
CA LEU A 676 11.78 4.49 -32.83
C LEU A 676 13.26 4.23 -32.54
N ALA A 677 14.02 3.68 -33.51
CA ALA A 677 15.48 3.52 -33.43
C ALA A 677 16.23 4.83 -33.12
N THR A 678 15.68 5.97 -33.49
CA THR A 678 16.27 7.29 -33.17
C THR A 678 16.27 7.59 -31.67
N TYR A 679 15.42 6.93 -30.88
CA TYR A 679 15.37 7.06 -29.42
C TYR A 679 16.42 6.21 -28.73
N LEU A 680 17.01 5.22 -29.41
CA LEU A 680 18.08 4.36 -28.89
C LEU A 680 19.41 5.11 -28.70
N ASP A 681 19.62 6.22 -29.38
CA ASP A 681 20.83 7.07 -29.27
C ASP A 681 20.81 7.97 -28.00
N ARG A 682 19.73 8.00 -27.28
CA ARG A 682 19.59 8.81 -26.06
C ARG A 682 20.20 8.09 -24.86
N PRO A 683 20.83 8.80 -23.91
CA PRO A 683 21.50 8.20 -22.75
C PRO A 683 20.63 7.26 -21.95
N LYS A 684 19.31 7.52 -21.92
CA LYS A 684 18.29 6.58 -21.44
C LYS A 684 17.17 6.54 -22.45
N HIS A 685 16.86 5.34 -22.89
CA HIS A 685 15.90 5.08 -23.96
C HIS A 685 14.47 5.38 -23.50
N GLY A 686 13.53 5.50 -24.42
CA GLY A 686 12.11 5.66 -24.13
C GLY A 686 11.50 6.96 -24.68
N LEU A 687 10.17 6.95 -24.85
CA LEU A 687 9.40 8.10 -25.27
C LEU A 687 9.09 9.01 -24.07
N GLY A 688 9.16 10.32 -24.25
CA GLY A 688 8.88 11.26 -23.20
C GLY A 688 10.01 11.41 -22.18
N LEU A 689 11.25 11.46 -22.63
CA LEU A 689 12.43 11.69 -21.80
C LEU A 689 12.34 13.00 -21.00
N PHE A 690 12.84 12.97 -19.77
CA PHE A 690 13.07 14.17 -18.97
C PHE A 690 14.57 14.36 -18.69
N ARG A 691 14.95 15.54 -18.19
CA ARG A 691 16.35 15.85 -17.87
C ARG A 691 16.51 16.10 -16.37
N HIS A 692 17.62 15.59 -15.82
CA HIS A 692 18.06 15.90 -14.47
C HIS A 692 19.45 16.53 -14.53
N LYS A 693 19.62 17.74 -13.99
CA LYS A 693 20.90 18.48 -14.08
C LYS A 693 21.44 18.55 -15.52
N GLY A 694 20.56 18.75 -16.49
CA GLY A 694 20.93 18.79 -17.91
C GLY A 694 21.15 17.43 -18.59
N THR A 695 21.26 16.35 -17.84
CA THR A 695 21.45 14.99 -18.36
C THR A 695 20.11 14.32 -18.63
N PRO A 696 19.85 13.75 -19.81
CA PRO A 696 18.67 12.97 -20.09
C PRO A 696 18.54 11.79 -19.12
N GLN A 697 17.33 11.56 -18.61
CA GLN A 697 17.00 10.42 -17.76
C GLN A 697 16.09 9.45 -18.52
N GLY A 698 15.77 8.30 -17.95
CA GLY A 698 14.86 7.32 -18.54
C GLY A 698 13.50 7.92 -18.93
N GLY A 699 12.89 7.36 -19.95
CA GLY A 699 11.56 7.74 -20.41
C GLY A 699 10.47 7.12 -19.53
N VAL A 700 9.22 7.51 -19.81
CA VAL A 700 8.03 6.95 -19.14
C VAL A 700 7.91 5.45 -19.42
N TYR A 701 8.27 5.04 -20.65
CA TYR A 701 8.31 3.62 -21.06
C TYR A 701 9.75 3.29 -21.48
N GLU A 702 10.47 2.62 -20.60
CA GLU A 702 11.87 2.31 -20.80
C GLU A 702 12.07 1.19 -21.82
N ASN A 703 11.16 0.21 -21.88
CA ASN A 703 11.19 -0.86 -22.87
C ASN A 703 10.61 -0.42 -24.21
N LEU A 704 11.46 0.13 -25.09
CA LEU A 704 11.06 0.56 -26.42
C LEU A 704 10.67 -0.61 -27.34
N LEU A 705 11.12 -1.82 -27.04
CA LEU A 705 10.76 -2.99 -27.83
C LEU A 705 9.25 -3.30 -27.72
N ALA A 706 8.68 -3.20 -26.50
CA ALA A 706 7.24 -3.33 -26.29
C ALA A 706 6.45 -2.20 -26.97
N VAL A 707 6.99 -0.97 -26.98
CA VAL A 707 6.38 0.17 -27.68
C VAL A 707 6.39 -0.05 -29.21
N GLU A 708 7.50 -0.55 -29.76
CA GLU A 708 7.61 -0.88 -31.18
C GLU A 708 6.68 -2.03 -31.58
N ALA A 709 6.57 -3.05 -30.73
CA ALA A 709 5.61 -4.12 -30.94
C ALA A 709 4.16 -3.58 -31.06
N THR A 710 3.79 -2.64 -30.18
CA THR A 710 2.49 -1.97 -30.20
C THR A 710 2.31 -1.14 -31.48
N ARG A 711 3.32 -0.38 -31.87
CA ARG A 711 3.29 0.43 -33.11
C ARG A 711 3.01 -0.45 -34.34
N ARG A 712 3.73 -1.57 -34.46
CA ARG A 712 3.54 -2.53 -35.56
C ARG A 712 2.17 -3.18 -35.53
N LEU A 713 1.71 -3.55 -34.34
CA LEU A 713 0.40 -4.16 -34.15
C LEU A 713 -0.74 -3.24 -34.64
N ILE A 714 -0.67 -1.94 -34.32
CA ILE A 714 -1.64 -0.95 -34.79
C ILE A 714 -1.65 -0.85 -36.32
N VAL A 715 -0.46 -0.87 -36.96
CA VAL A 715 -0.35 -0.79 -38.43
C VAL A 715 -0.90 -2.06 -39.08
N GLN A 716 -0.63 -3.22 -38.51
CA GLN A 716 -1.06 -4.52 -39.05
C GLN A 716 -2.56 -4.77 -38.83
N GLN A 717 -3.08 -4.37 -37.66
CA GLN A 717 -4.46 -4.57 -37.22
C GLN A 717 -5.06 -3.24 -36.72
N PRO A 718 -5.58 -2.38 -37.61
CA PRO A 718 -6.12 -1.09 -37.19
C PRO A 718 -7.51 -1.16 -36.57
N ILE A 719 -8.15 -2.33 -36.56
CA ILE A 719 -9.50 -2.56 -35.99
C ILE A 719 -9.40 -3.58 -34.86
N TRP A 720 -9.72 -3.13 -33.67
CA TRP A 720 -9.67 -3.94 -32.46
C TRP A 720 -11.07 -4.24 -31.93
N LYS A 721 -11.36 -5.50 -31.69
CA LYS A 721 -12.59 -5.96 -31.02
C LYS A 721 -12.27 -6.16 -29.55
N ILE A 722 -12.79 -5.29 -28.72
CA ILE A 722 -12.54 -5.28 -27.28
C ILE A 722 -13.80 -5.74 -26.54
N PRO A 723 -13.72 -6.77 -25.67
CA PRO A 723 -12.52 -7.37 -25.07
C PRO A 723 -11.94 -8.60 -25.78
N GLU A 724 -12.53 -9.11 -26.84
CA GLU A 724 -12.18 -10.41 -27.44
C GLU A 724 -10.72 -10.51 -27.84
N MET A 725 -10.12 -9.42 -28.31
CA MET A 725 -8.72 -9.36 -28.72
C MET A 725 -7.75 -9.02 -27.60
N ASN A 726 -8.23 -8.70 -26.37
CA ASN A 726 -7.35 -8.22 -25.30
C ASN A 726 -6.18 -9.19 -25.04
N ARG A 727 -6.44 -10.48 -24.98
CA ARG A 727 -5.41 -11.52 -24.77
C ARG A 727 -4.34 -11.45 -25.85
N GLU A 728 -4.74 -11.56 -27.11
CA GLU A 728 -3.84 -11.52 -28.24
C GLU A 728 -3.01 -10.22 -28.28
N LEU A 729 -3.65 -9.06 -28.10
CA LEU A 729 -2.99 -7.75 -28.14
C LEU A 729 -1.91 -7.63 -27.05
N VAL A 730 -2.19 -8.13 -25.84
CA VAL A 730 -1.22 -8.12 -24.74
C VAL A 730 -0.09 -9.11 -25.01
N GLU A 731 -0.39 -10.36 -25.36
CA GLU A 731 0.64 -11.37 -25.53
C GLU A 731 1.58 -11.06 -26.70
N ARG A 732 1.08 -10.58 -27.84
CA ARG A 732 1.93 -10.18 -28.97
C ARG A 732 2.88 -9.01 -28.68
N THR A 733 2.65 -8.26 -27.61
CA THR A 733 3.44 -7.08 -27.27
C THR A 733 4.23 -7.18 -25.97
N THR A 734 3.96 -8.22 -25.17
CA THR A 734 4.60 -8.39 -23.85
C THR A 734 5.21 -9.78 -23.63
N HIS A 735 4.83 -10.79 -24.43
CA HIS A 735 5.34 -12.14 -24.27
C HIS A 735 6.81 -12.20 -24.67
N PRO A 736 7.70 -12.85 -23.87
CA PRO A 736 9.14 -12.90 -24.16
C PRO A 736 9.47 -13.41 -25.55
N ALA A 737 8.82 -14.49 -26.01
CA ALA A 737 9.08 -15.04 -27.34
C ALA A 737 8.66 -14.09 -28.48
N ALA A 738 7.58 -13.32 -28.32
CA ALA A 738 7.17 -12.32 -29.30
C ALA A 738 8.17 -11.17 -29.39
N LEU A 739 8.64 -10.70 -28.21
CA LEU A 739 9.63 -9.62 -28.14
C LEU A 739 11.01 -10.08 -28.65
N GLU A 740 11.42 -11.32 -28.36
CA GLU A 740 12.67 -11.88 -28.88
C GLU A 740 12.67 -11.99 -30.40
N ALA A 741 11.57 -12.49 -31.00
CA ALA A 741 11.43 -12.56 -32.47
C ALA A 741 11.47 -11.17 -33.10
N LEU A 742 10.84 -10.17 -32.49
CA LEU A 742 10.91 -8.78 -32.94
C LEU A 742 12.31 -8.20 -32.80
N LEU A 743 13.01 -8.48 -31.69
CA LEU A 743 14.38 -8.05 -31.46
C LEU A 743 15.35 -8.60 -32.55
N GLU A 744 15.23 -9.88 -32.90
CA GLU A 744 16.03 -10.52 -33.92
C GLU A 744 15.84 -9.82 -35.28
N GLU A 745 14.59 -9.52 -35.64
CA GLU A 745 14.30 -8.78 -36.87
C GLU A 745 14.89 -7.38 -36.86
N LEU A 746 14.64 -6.59 -35.80
CA LEU A 746 15.10 -5.19 -35.69
C LEU A 746 16.62 -5.08 -35.62
N ALA A 747 17.27 -5.98 -34.91
CA ALA A 747 18.72 -5.99 -34.74
C ALA A 747 19.47 -6.30 -36.04
N THR A 748 18.81 -6.88 -37.04
CA THR A 748 19.37 -7.12 -38.36
C THR A 748 19.60 -5.82 -39.10
N SER A 749 18.73 -4.83 -38.94
CA SER A 749 18.81 -3.50 -39.58
C SER A 749 19.50 -2.47 -38.67
N GLU A 750 19.28 -2.52 -37.36
CA GLU A 750 19.86 -1.58 -36.39
C GLU A 750 20.36 -2.34 -35.15
N PRO A 751 21.66 -2.65 -35.07
CA PRO A 751 22.22 -3.44 -33.96
C PRO A 751 22.05 -2.84 -32.56
N LYS A 752 21.77 -1.53 -32.46
CA LYS A 752 21.55 -0.83 -31.19
C LYS A 752 20.33 -1.39 -30.39
N TRP A 753 19.39 -2.06 -31.06
CA TRP A 753 18.26 -2.71 -30.39
C TRP A 753 18.71 -3.81 -29.42
N ARG A 754 19.80 -4.55 -29.77
CA ARG A 754 20.34 -5.55 -28.80
C ARG A 754 20.97 -4.89 -27.59
N ALA A 755 21.67 -3.78 -27.76
CA ALA A 755 22.21 -3.03 -26.62
C ALA A 755 21.09 -2.50 -25.73
N HIS A 756 20.02 -1.97 -26.32
CA HIS A 756 18.83 -1.52 -25.60
C HIS A 756 18.20 -2.66 -24.79
N ASP A 757 18.03 -3.86 -25.36
CA ASP A 757 17.45 -5.00 -24.66
C ASP A 757 18.31 -5.44 -23.47
N VAL A 758 19.64 -5.50 -23.67
CA VAL A 758 20.59 -5.81 -22.57
C VAL A 758 20.52 -4.76 -21.46
N ASP A 759 20.48 -3.49 -21.81
CA ASP A 759 20.36 -2.39 -20.84
C ASP A 759 19.05 -2.47 -20.07
N ASN A 760 17.93 -2.71 -20.75
CA ASN A 760 16.61 -2.86 -20.13
C ASN A 760 16.53 -4.08 -19.21
N PHE A 761 17.12 -5.20 -19.62
CA PHE A 761 17.25 -6.37 -18.78
C PHE A 761 18.10 -6.09 -17.54
N GLY A 762 19.26 -5.44 -17.70
CA GLY A 762 20.13 -5.02 -16.60
C GLY A 762 19.43 -4.09 -15.62
N LEU A 763 18.67 -3.11 -16.13
CA LEU A 763 17.87 -2.20 -15.31
C LEU A 763 16.78 -2.96 -14.52
N THR A 764 16.08 -3.87 -15.17
CA THR A 764 15.08 -4.73 -14.51
C THR A 764 15.69 -5.57 -13.38
N LEU A 765 16.88 -6.14 -13.60
CA LEU A 765 17.60 -6.88 -12.56
C LEU A 765 18.04 -5.97 -11.42
N ALA A 766 18.51 -4.76 -11.70
CA ALA A 766 18.90 -3.78 -10.69
C ALA A 766 17.69 -3.37 -9.83
N HIS A 767 16.54 -3.12 -10.44
CA HIS A 767 15.30 -2.80 -9.74
C HIS A 767 14.83 -3.95 -8.84
N ARG A 768 14.86 -5.19 -9.34
CA ARG A 768 14.54 -6.38 -8.54
C ARG A 768 15.54 -6.59 -7.41
N GLY A 769 16.83 -6.35 -7.65
CA GLY A 769 17.89 -6.41 -6.66
C GLY A 769 17.70 -5.36 -5.55
N SER A 770 17.34 -4.14 -5.91
CA SER A 770 17.04 -3.07 -4.97
C SER A 770 15.82 -3.39 -4.10
N ALA A 771 14.76 -3.96 -4.69
CA ALA A 771 13.58 -4.40 -3.96
C ALA A 771 13.92 -5.53 -2.96
N ALA A 772 14.69 -6.53 -3.40
CA ALA A 772 15.13 -7.63 -2.53
C ALA A 772 16.04 -7.10 -1.41
N ALA A 773 16.94 -6.14 -1.72
CA ALA A 773 17.81 -5.51 -0.73
C ALA A 773 17.03 -4.66 0.29
N ALA A 774 15.88 -4.12 -0.06
CA ALA A 774 15.01 -3.38 0.86
C ALA A 774 14.05 -4.29 1.64
N GLY A 775 13.77 -5.48 1.13
CA GLY A 775 12.78 -6.40 1.65
C GLY A 775 13.17 -7.10 2.95
N ILE A 776 12.18 -7.67 3.63
CA ILE A 776 12.33 -8.61 4.74
C ILE A 776 12.21 -10.01 4.16
N ASP A 777 13.25 -10.82 4.29
CA ASP A 777 13.19 -12.24 3.95
C ASP A 777 12.59 -13.04 5.10
N TRP A 778 11.29 -13.33 5.01
CA TRP A 778 10.52 -14.04 6.03
C TRP A 778 10.87 -15.54 6.14
N THR A 779 11.72 -16.05 5.27
CA THR A 779 12.23 -17.43 5.32
C THR A 779 13.51 -17.56 6.12
N LYS A 780 14.11 -16.42 6.53
CA LYS A 780 15.35 -16.34 7.29
C LYS A 780 15.09 -16.19 8.78
N PRO A 781 16.02 -16.65 9.65
CA PRO A 781 15.96 -16.40 11.07
C PRO A 781 15.77 -14.91 11.39
N PHE A 782 15.07 -14.62 12.48
CA PHE A 782 14.84 -13.23 12.91
C PHE A 782 16.13 -12.50 13.24
N SER A 783 17.12 -13.23 13.77
CA SER A 783 18.46 -12.73 14.08
C SER A 783 19.21 -12.16 12.87
N ASP A 784 18.93 -12.62 11.65
CA ASP A 784 19.55 -12.07 10.44
C ASP A 784 19.19 -10.59 10.23
N LEU A 785 18.03 -10.17 10.75
CA LEU A 785 17.58 -8.78 10.66
C LEU A 785 18.37 -7.80 11.52
N LEU A 786 19.10 -8.27 12.54
CA LEU A 786 19.78 -7.44 13.51
C LEU A 786 20.96 -6.65 12.92
N SER A 787 21.56 -7.19 11.86
CA SER A 787 22.70 -6.61 11.15
C SER A 787 22.31 -5.74 9.97
N LEU A 788 21.00 -5.74 9.58
CA LEU A 788 20.52 -5.05 8.41
C LEU A 788 20.10 -3.61 8.77
N PRO A 789 20.27 -2.65 7.83
CA PRO A 789 19.79 -1.29 8.04
C PRO A 789 18.25 -1.25 8.01
N TRP A 790 17.66 -0.50 8.95
CA TRP A 790 16.24 -0.25 9.06
C TRP A 790 15.95 1.24 8.89
N SER A 791 15.00 1.58 8.03
CA SER A 791 14.51 2.95 7.92
C SER A 791 13.67 3.31 9.16
N GLY A 792 13.92 4.51 9.70
CA GLY A 792 13.13 5.05 10.80
C GLY A 792 11.87 5.78 10.33
N ASP A 793 11.86 6.25 9.10
CA ASP A 793 10.84 7.13 8.55
C ASP A 793 10.10 6.47 7.39
N GLU A 794 8.80 6.26 7.58
CA GLU A 794 7.94 5.57 6.62
C GLU A 794 7.57 6.43 5.41
N GLU A 795 7.51 7.75 5.60
CA GLU A 795 7.18 8.71 4.54
C GLU A 795 8.31 8.79 3.50
N ARG A 796 9.54 8.44 3.90
CA ARG A 796 10.72 8.44 3.03
C ARG A 796 10.92 7.13 2.28
N PHE A 797 10.16 6.08 2.60
CA PHE A 797 10.36 4.79 1.97
C PHE A 797 9.58 4.72 0.65
N ALA A 798 10.33 4.76 -0.46
CA ALA A 798 9.74 4.59 -1.78
C ALA A 798 9.33 3.13 -1.99
N THR A 799 8.04 2.86 -2.02
CA THR A 799 7.49 1.58 -2.50
C THR A 799 7.56 1.47 -4.02
N ARG A 800 7.99 2.55 -4.69
CA ARG A 800 8.14 2.67 -6.15
C ARG A 800 9.48 3.29 -6.50
N ILE A 801 10.16 2.75 -7.51
CA ILE A 801 11.37 3.37 -8.07
C ILE A 801 10.99 4.62 -8.88
N GLY A 802 11.79 5.68 -8.73
CA GLY A 802 11.64 6.92 -9.51
C GLY A 802 10.51 7.85 -9.05
N LEU A 803 9.77 7.49 -7.99
CA LEU A 803 8.83 8.37 -7.31
C LEU A 803 9.46 9.11 -6.13
N ASP A 804 10.76 9.31 -6.16
CA ASP A 804 11.42 10.19 -5.22
C ASP A 804 10.86 11.60 -5.41
N SER A 805 9.93 11.94 -4.56
CA SER A 805 9.38 13.27 -4.45
C SER A 805 9.55 13.75 -3.02
N ARG A 806 9.83 15.03 -2.86
CA ARG A 806 9.98 15.67 -1.57
C ARG A 806 8.74 16.48 -1.26
N VAL A 807 8.36 16.54 0.00
CA VAL A 807 7.21 17.30 0.45
C VAL A 807 7.68 18.64 0.97
N VAL A 808 7.07 19.71 0.47
CA VAL A 808 7.21 21.05 1.00
C VAL A 808 5.94 21.42 1.73
N GLU A 809 6.06 21.96 2.95
CA GLU A 809 4.95 22.46 3.74
C GLU A 809 4.98 23.98 3.79
N PHE A 810 3.81 24.57 3.79
CA PHE A 810 3.58 25.98 4.08
C PHE A 810 3.10 26.14 5.52
N ASP A 811 3.51 27.21 6.19
CA ASP A 811 2.98 27.51 7.52
C ASP A 811 1.47 27.74 7.43
N GLU A 812 0.71 27.20 8.38
CA GLU A 812 -0.76 27.20 8.31
C GLU A 812 -1.37 28.60 8.20
N ALA A 813 -0.71 29.59 8.79
CA ALA A 813 -1.12 31.00 8.73
C ALA A 813 -0.77 31.68 7.40
N GLU A 814 0.21 31.16 6.65
CA GLU A 814 0.75 31.75 5.42
C GLU A 814 0.53 30.84 4.19
N ALA A 815 -0.22 29.74 4.36
CA ALA A 815 -0.46 28.80 3.27
C ALA A 815 -1.23 29.48 2.12
N PRO A 816 -0.66 29.46 0.90
CA PRO A 816 -1.22 30.19 -0.23
C PRO A 816 -2.54 29.60 -0.70
N ILE A 817 -3.33 30.41 -1.40
CA ILE A 817 -4.56 29.97 -2.07
C ILE A 817 -4.19 29.47 -3.47
N GLY A 818 -4.55 28.22 -3.76
CA GLY A 818 -4.35 27.61 -5.07
C GLY A 818 -5.32 28.12 -6.14
N PRO A 819 -5.10 27.72 -7.40
CA PRO A 819 -5.88 28.24 -8.55
C PRO A 819 -7.38 27.97 -8.44
N PHE A 820 -7.80 26.98 -7.66
CA PHE A 820 -9.21 26.63 -7.52
C PHE A 820 -9.80 27.08 -6.18
N GLY A 821 -9.12 28.02 -5.49
CA GLY A 821 -9.63 28.66 -4.27
C GLY A 821 -9.48 27.82 -2.99
N GLU A 822 -8.68 26.76 -3.02
CA GLU A 822 -8.35 25.97 -1.82
C GLU A 822 -7.01 26.40 -1.24
N GLN A 823 -6.87 26.32 0.07
CA GLN A 823 -5.61 26.59 0.74
C GLN A 823 -4.63 25.43 0.51
N VAL A 824 -3.48 25.72 -0.07
CA VAL A 824 -2.44 24.73 -0.38
C VAL A 824 -1.50 24.61 0.81
N ARG A 825 -1.60 23.53 1.57
CA ARG A 825 -0.76 23.27 2.75
C ARG A 825 0.53 22.54 2.43
N ARG A 826 0.50 21.68 1.39
CA ARG A 826 1.63 20.83 1.00
C ARG A 826 1.72 20.72 -0.51
N ILE A 827 2.95 20.72 -1.02
CA ILE A 827 3.23 20.42 -2.43
C ILE A 827 4.30 19.35 -2.50
N THR A 828 4.10 18.39 -3.41
CA THR A 828 5.06 17.35 -3.73
C THR A 828 5.92 17.78 -4.90
N ILE A 829 7.25 17.82 -4.71
CA ILE A 829 8.23 18.25 -5.69
C ILE A 829 9.08 17.07 -6.12
N PRO A 830 9.23 16.78 -7.44
CA PRO A 830 10.12 15.73 -7.90
C PRO A 830 11.57 15.97 -7.44
N VAL A 831 12.24 14.96 -6.88
CA VAL A 831 13.63 15.06 -6.37
C VAL A 831 14.59 15.61 -7.42
N ARG A 832 14.42 15.25 -8.71
CA ARG A 832 15.22 15.80 -9.80
C ARG A 832 15.16 17.33 -9.91
N TRP A 833 14.20 17.99 -9.28
CA TRP A 833 14.06 19.44 -9.26
C TRP A 833 14.72 20.10 -8.04
N THR A 834 15.00 19.35 -6.98
CA THR A 834 15.50 19.87 -5.71
C THR A 834 17.03 19.96 -5.61
N GLY A 835 17.76 19.30 -6.54
CA GLY A 835 19.22 19.22 -6.46
C GLY A 835 19.73 18.22 -5.44
N GLU A 836 21.06 18.25 -5.16
CA GLU A 836 21.65 17.46 -4.08
C GLU A 836 21.35 18.16 -2.74
N ILE A 837 20.74 17.42 -1.83
CA ILE A 837 20.39 17.90 -0.49
C ILE A 837 21.04 16.98 0.51
N ASP A 838 21.59 17.56 1.58
CA ASP A 838 22.14 16.80 2.70
C ASP A 838 21.06 15.86 3.25
N PRO A 839 21.31 14.55 3.30
CA PRO A 839 20.36 13.57 3.86
C PRO A 839 20.06 13.77 5.35
N ALA A 840 20.85 14.60 6.05
CA ALA A 840 20.60 14.96 7.44
C ALA A 840 19.50 16.01 7.62
N ILE A 841 19.01 16.63 6.52
CA ILE A 841 17.94 17.62 6.59
C ILE A 841 16.60 16.87 6.77
N GLU A 842 15.92 17.16 7.87
CA GLU A 842 14.59 16.59 8.15
C GLU A 842 13.53 17.11 7.17
N GLU A 843 12.65 16.23 6.71
CA GLU A 843 11.44 16.57 5.96
C GLU A 843 10.22 16.58 6.91
N PRO A 844 9.16 17.30 6.57
CA PRO A 844 8.97 18.17 5.40
C PRO A 844 9.73 19.48 5.49
N TRP A 845 10.17 19.98 4.32
CA TRP A 845 10.84 21.27 4.22
C TRP A 845 9.82 22.42 4.25
N ARG A 846 10.09 23.48 4.98
CA ARG A 846 9.23 24.67 4.96
C ARG A 846 9.52 25.52 3.74
N ALA A 847 8.47 25.85 2.98
CA ALA A 847 8.57 26.77 1.87
C ALA A 847 8.74 28.21 2.36
N ARG A 848 9.54 28.98 1.64
CA ARG A 848 9.56 30.43 1.75
C ARG A 848 8.72 31.04 0.63
N MET A 849 7.60 31.65 0.96
CA MET A 849 6.79 32.41 -0.01
C MET A 849 7.60 33.55 -0.62
N LEU A 850 7.50 33.71 -1.93
CA LEU A 850 8.15 34.80 -2.65
C LEU A 850 7.11 35.83 -3.09
N ASP A 851 6.06 35.40 -3.77
CA ASP A 851 4.99 36.24 -4.29
C ASP A 851 3.73 35.37 -4.50
N GLY A 852 2.53 36.00 -4.45
CA GLY A 852 1.26 35.30 -4.67
C GLY A 852 0.12 36.25 -4.94
N ASP A 853 -0.59 36.03 -6.05
CA ASP A 853 -1.86 36.61 -6.41
C ASP A 853 -2.98 35.58 -6.32
N ASP A 854 -4.25 36.02 -6.41
CA ASP A 854 -5.40 35.11 -6.39
C ASP A 854 -5.28 33.98 -7.42
N GLY A 855 -4.96 32.77 -6.94
CA GLY A 855 -4.89 31.57 -7.75
C GLY A 855 -3.53 31.21 -8.36
N ALA A 856 -2.49 31.98 -8.10
CA ALA A 856 -1.12 31.68 -8.51
C ALA A 856 -0.10 32.17 -7.48
N PHE A 857 0.95 31.40 -7.23
CA PHE A 857 1.99 31.82 -6.29
C PHE A 857 3.35 31.24 -6.63
N SER A 858 4.38 31.92 -6.15
CA SER A 858 5.77 31.45 -6.23
C SER A 858 6.37 31.26 -4.85
N PHE A 859 7.24 30.27 -4.74
CA PHE A 859 7.93 29.94 -3.49
C PHE A 859 9.33 29.42 -3.74
N GLU A 860 10.14 29.44 -2.71
CA GLU A 860 11.48 28.89 -2.70
C GLU A 860 11.56 27.71 -1.73
N ALA A 861 12.20 26.64 -2.19
CA ALA A 861 12.57 25.49 -1.37
C ALA A 861 13.90 24.93 -1.86
N TRP A 862 14.81 24.56 -0.96
CA TRP A 862 16.16 24.03 -1.25
C TRP A 862 16.95 24.89 -2.25
N GLY A 863 16.82 26.21 -2.16
CA GLY A 863 17.48 27.16 -3.06
C GLY A 863 17.00 27.12 -4.51
N GLN A 864 15.87 26.48 -4.76
CA GLN A 864 15.20 26.42 -6.07
C GLN A 864 13.89 27.20 -6.01
N ARG A 865 13.53 27.87 -7.11
CA ARG A 865 12.28 28.61 -7.24
C ARG A 865 11.24 27.81 -8.00
N PHE A 866 10.01 27.89 -7.52
CA PHE A 866 8.86 27.20 -8.06
C PHE A 866 7.70 28.14 -8.26
N TYR A 867 6.88 27.83 -9.24
CA TYR A 867 5.64 28.55 -9.53
C TYR A 867 4.49 27.54 -9.60
N TYR A 868 3.33 27.95 -9.08
CA TYR A 868 2.15 27.13 -9.01
C TYR A 868 0.92 27.91 -9.49
N ASP A 869 0.21 27.39 -10.50
CA ASP A 869 -0.99 27.98 -11.09
C ASP A 869 -1.97 26.90 -11.61
N CYS A 870 -2.91 27.30 -12.47
CA CYS A 870 -3.86 26.39 -13.14
C CYS A 870 -3.21 25.34 -14.06
N ARG A 871 -1.91 25.40 -14.28
CA ARG A 871 -1.10 24.36 -14.99
C ARG A 871 -0.36 23.45 -14.00
N GLY A 872 -0.54 23.64 -12.70
CA GLY A 872 0.15 22.94 -11.62
C GLY A 872 1.57 23.46 -11.38
N LEU A 873 2.35 22.67 -10.64
CA LEU A 873 3.70 23.02 -10.23
C LEU A 873 4.69 23.05 -11.40
N GLN A 874 5.43 24.14 -11.49
CA GLN A 874 6.49 24.39 -12.46
C GLN A 874 7.78 24.79 -11.73
N LYS A 875 8.93 24.43 -12.30
CA LYS A 875 10.25 24.89 -11.83
C LYS A 875 10.65 26.11 -12.64
N LEU A 876 11.00 27.22 -11.98
CA LEU A 876 11.50 28.43 -12.63
C LEU A 876 13.00 28.30 -12.92
N ALA A 877 13.43 28.84 -14.05
CA ALA A 877 14.86 29.04 -14.31
C ALA A 877 15.44 30.10 -13.36
N ALA A 878 16.75 30.02 -13.07
CA ALA A 878 17.40 30.93 -12.10
C ALA A 878 17.25 32.42 -12.46
N ASP A 879 17.05 32.74 -13.75
CA ASP A 879 16.98 34.11 -14.30
C ASP A 879 15.55 34.52 -14.71
N GLU A 880 14.54 33.66 -14.54
CA GLU A 880 13.16 34.02 -14.86
C GLU A 880 12.55 34.89 -13.75
N ILE A 881 12.40 36.19 -14.07
CA ILE A 881 11.57 37.10 -13.30
C ILE A 881 10.13 36.90 -13.79
N ILE A 882 9.23 36.51 -12.86
CA ILE A 882 7.80 36.41 -13.16
C ILE A 882 7.31 37.83 -13.46
N LYS A 883 6.85 38.07 -14.70
CA LYS A 883 6.16 39.28 -15.10
C LYS A 883 4.67 39.18 -14.87
#